data_1bf768d5c507a2216975bc44ae4bdd0d
#
_entry.id   1bf768d5c507a2216975bc44ae4bdd0d
#
_cell.length_a   1.000
_cell.length_b   1.000
_cell.length_c   1.000
_cell.angle_alpha   90.00
_cell.angle_beta   90.00
_cell.angle_gamma   90.00
#
_symmetry.space_group_name_H-M   'P 1'
#
loop_
_entity.id
_entity.type
_entity.pdbx_description
1 polymer ?
#
loop_
_entity_poly.entity_id
_entity_poly.type
_entity_poly.pdbx_seq_one_letter_code
_entity_poly.pdbx_strand_id
1 'polypeptide(L)'
;MDTKRERLPLASVEVKDQKMGQITKDDGSFSFSLERGQYDLIVSMVGFKTKVVTFFITNQDTVENVILEINDSTDLDEIIIKAKYRDRAEEFVRKVVQHKDELQSGAGSYSCNIYIKAIQLDSVDAKKKKEEDSLYKEDFSKMSLAEISVRLDKSTNGKIKEERVGVKKLGNTDNLFYLTTTDGDFNIYNNLIKAPAISSLPFVSPVSYSGLVAYRFKTLKTERVGRRRIFTISVRSRLLSNATVEGELTIIDSLWVVLKAEFRLPQAHLPENDFFEVKQEYTKVGDTTWMIKQQQFNYFSKTKTGKRYGETTVAYSNFELNKNFRRNYFGSEVSSTTEEAYQKDSIFWNSVRPVPLTTKETSYAKHQDSMYQVMKSDAYLDSIDRVLNKITWQRVLIFGQILNNHKKERTWILPPLTTVIQPISFGGTRINLLFAYRKTYESRKNLELDFNTSYGFRNQDLNGRFGLKRMYNPFNGGKYKFSIGRGFEYIYPGDAWINVLKRSNVYLNNSIEIGHELELFRGVHMINDFEIALRRTVANYKINERVDDVLGGILTDNHPIDFEPYNAVYGQVKLFFTPKLKYIREPKEKIYLGSKWPTFYVSWRKGIKGVFDSEIDFDYLEFGIEHKIKLGVAGETNYVIKTGDFVNTKDLRVIDYKFMRRGDPFFFADPQKSFQSLDSTFPVFDRYYQGNIVHSFHGALISKIPFFKKLRLEEVAGGGFLIADERNLRYGEIFVGLERIFKWPVNPLTKLKIGIYLVASAANKNNSPLKLKFGITTWDRFKNKWK
;
A
#
# COMPACT_ATOMS: atom_id res chain seq x y z
N MET A 1 12.53 28.66 20.88
CA MET A 1 11.34 28.53 21.77
C MET A 1 10.13 29.05 21.01
N ASP A 2 8.92 28.60 21.38
CA ASP A 2 7.69 29.23 20.87
C ASP A 2 7.24 30.42 21.77
N THR A 3 6.13 31.04 21.42
CA THR A 3 5.55 32.16 22.18
C THR A 3 5.08 31.78 23.60
N LYS A 4 4.93 30.46 23.88
CA LYS A 4 4.62 29.92 25.21
C LYS A 4 5.88 29.46 25.97
N ARG A 5 7.06 29.80 25.45
CA ARG A 5 8.37 29.42 25.97
C ARG A 5 8.61 27.90 25.98
N GLU A 6 7.86 27.14 25.21
CA GLU A 6 8.17 25.73 24.99
C GLU A 6 9.40 25.59 24.08
N ARG A 7 10.30 24.70 24.44
CA ARG A 7 11.54 24.48 23.70
C ARG A 7 11.21 23.79 22.36
N LEU A 8 11.80 24.26 21.28
CA LEU A 8 11.55 23.79 19.93
C LEU A 8 12.72 22.92 19.45
N PRO A 9 12.63 21.58 19.56
CA PRO A 9 13.60 20.69 18.94
C PRO A 9 13.41 20.68 17.42
N LEU A 10 14.49 20.37 16.69
CA LEU A 10 14.51 20.23 15.23
C LEU A 10 14.18 21.51 14.44
N ALA A 11 14.32 22.69 15.02
CA ALA A 11 14.32 23.93 14.26
C ALA A 11 15.63 24.04 13.48
N SER A 12 15.56 24.46 12.23
CA SER A 12 16.74 24.74 11.41
C SER A 12 17.30 26.10 11.81
N VAL A 13 18.59 26.17 12.10
CA VAL A 13 19.34 27.38 12.39
C VAL A 13 20.49 27.48 11.39
N GLU A 14 20.50 28.54 10.60
CA GLU A 14 21.50 28.79 9.55
C GLU A 14 22.14 30.16 9.73
N VAL A 15 23.47 30.24 9.60
CA VAL A 15 24.17 31.51 9.57
C VAL A 15 24.07 32.02 8.14
N LYS A 16 23.42 33.20 8.00
CA LYS A 16 23.24 33.86 6.71
C LYS A 16 24.57 34.10 6.02
N ASP A 17 24.60 33.88 4.71
CA ASP A 17 25.79 34.07 3.84
C ASP A 17 26.99 33.15 4.17
N GLN A 18 26.84 32.20 5.09
CA GLN A 18 27.82 31.17 5.38
C GLN A 18 27.23 29.77 5.14
N LYS A 19 28.07 28.83 4.72
CA LYS A 19 27.63 27.41 4.56
C LYS A 19 27.58 26.67 5.90
N MET A 20 27.10 27.35 6.95
CA MET A 20 27.01 26.80 8.30
C MET A 20 25.54 26.79 8.75
N GLY A 21 25.04 25.61 9.06
CA GLY A 21 23.70 25.43 9.60
C GLY A 21 23.65 24.19 10.48
N GLN A 22 22.76 24.16 11.45
CA GLN A 22 22.47 23.00 12.28
C GLN A 22 21.01 23.01 12.70
N ILE A 23 20.58 21.88 13.22
CA ILE A 23 19.23 21.69 13.73
C ILE A 23 19.29 21.74 15.25
N THR A 24 18.34 22.41 15.92
CA THR A 24 18.28 22.46 17.38
C THR A 24 18.15 21.05 17.96
N LYS A 25 18.84 20.82 19.08
CA LYS A 25 18.79 19.57 19.84
C LYS A 25 17.41 19.32 20.45
N ASP A 26 17.21 18.17 21.08
CA ASP A 26 15.93 17.80 21.72
C ASP A 26 15.51 18.79 22.83
N ASP A 27 16.47 19.50 23.42
CA ASP A 27 16.23 20.55 24.40
C ASP A 27 16.06 21.96 23.77
N GLY A 28 16.00 22.03 22.43
CA GLY A 28 15.86 23.28 21.68
C GLY A 28 17.14 24.11 21.64
N SER A 29 18.29 23.62 22.10
CA SER A 29 19.56 24.32 22.06
C SER A 29 20.31 24.13 20.74
N PHE A 30 21.12 25.11 20.38
CA PHE A 30 22.07 25.08 19.26
C PHE A 30 23.35 25.78 19.66
N SER A 31 24.45 25.53 18.98
CA SER A 31 25.72 26.21 19.24
C SER A 31 26.57 26.33 17.98
N PHE A 32 27.10 27.50 17.71
CA PHE A 32 28.06 27.75 16.64
C PHE A 32 29.37 28.29 17.23
N SER A 33 30.47 27.88 16.64
CA SER A 33 31.77 28.52 16.91
C SER A 33 32.06 29.44 15.74
N LEU A 34 31.98 30.76 15.98
CA LEU A 34 32.11 31.78 14.97
C LEU A 34 33.23 32.76 15.40
N GLU A 35 33.92 33.36 14.44
CA GLU A 35 34.89 34.42 14.68
C GLU A 35 34.18 35.73 15.11
N ARG A 36 34.95 36.71 15.57
CA ARG A 36 34.41 38.01 15.94
C ARG A 36 33.76 38.70 14.74
N GLY A 37 32.55 39.15 14.91
CA GLY A 37 31.82 39.81 13.82
C GLY A 37 30.31 39.92 14.08
N GLN A 38 29.65 40.55 13.16
CA GLN A 38 28.20 40.62 13.11
C GLN A 38 27.66 39.51 12.21
N TYR A 39 26.66 38.77 12.70
CA TYR A 39 26.05 37.64 11.98
C TYR A 39 24.54 37.74 12.06
N ASP A 40 23.89 37.30 11.00
CA ASP A 40 22.47 37.06 10.94
C ASP A 40 22.19 35.52 11.01
N LEU A 41 21.43 35.10 12.03
CA LEU A 41 20.91 33.73 12.10
C LEU A 41 19.51 33.69 11.53
N ILE A 42 19.30 32.79 10.58
CA ILE A 42 17.98 32.45 10.05
C ILE A 42 17.49 31.23 10.81
N VAL A 43 16.44 31.41 11.62
CA VAL A 43 15.84 30.32 12.38
C VAL A 43 14.46 29.98 11.78
N SER A 44 14.28 28.76 11.35
CA SER A 44 13.04 28.31 10.73
C SER A 44 12.59 26.97 11.27
N MET A 45 11.29 26.80 11.41
CA MET A 45 10.67 25.54 11.81
C MET A 45 9.30 25.40 11.15
N VAL A 46 8.93 24.20 10.80
CA VAL A 46 7.62 23.91 10.20
C VAL A 46 6.50 24.27 11.19
N GLY A 47 5.59 25.14 10.74
CA GLY A 47 4.49 25.64 11.57
C GLY A 47 4.79 26.96 12.29
N PHE A 48 5.98 27.54 12.10
CA PHE A 48 6.39 28.83 12.69
C PHE A 48 6.84 29.80 11.61
N LYS A 49 6.74 31.11 11.90
CA LYS A 49 7.32 32.15 11.04
C LYS A 49 8.84 32.05 11.10
N THR A 50 9.49 32.09 9.96
CA THR A 50 10.95 32.20 9.89
C THR A 50 11.40 33.53 10.50
N LYS A 51 12.37 33.50 11.39
CA LYS A 51 12.91 34.67 12.08
C LYS A 51 14.37 34.82 11.75
N VAL A 52 14.75 36.05 11.45
CA VAL A 52 16.16 36.44 11.31
C VAL A 52 16.55 37.23 12.55
N VAL A 53 17.64 36.82 13.20
CA VAL A 53 18.17 37.48 14.40
C VAL A 53 19.60 37.87 14.13
N THR A 54 19.86 39.16 14.26
CA THR A 54 21.20 39.72 14.14
C THR A 54 21.88 39.77 15.50
N PHE A 55 23.10 39.31 15.63
CA PHE A 55 23.86 39.30 16.86
C PHE A 55 25.34 39.63 16.59
N PHE A 56 26.05 40.01 17.64
CA PHE A 56 27.46 40.38 17.60
C PHE A 56 28.26 39.38 18.45
N ILE A 57 29.28 38.78 17.87
CA ILE A 57 30.23 37.91 18.59
C ILE A 57 31.41 38.75 19.00
N THR A 58 31.69 38.72 20.31
CA THR A 58 32.85 39.35 20.95
C THR A 58 33.85 38.33 21.45
N ASN A 59 34.59 38.56 22.51
CA ASN A 59 35.53 37.63 23.14
C ASN A 59 34.86 36.69 24.18
N GLN A 60 33.57 36.82 24.40
CA GLN A 60 32.82 36.07 25.41
C GLN A 60 31.75 35.27 24.72
N ASP A 61 31.42 34.11 25.29
CA ASP A 61 30.30 33.31 24.81
C ASP A 61 29.00 34.10 24.90
N THR A 62 28.28 34.14 23.79
CA THR A 62 27.01 34.86 23.67
C THR A 62 25.88 33.85 23.66
N VAL A 63 24.87 34.04 24.52
CA VAL A 63 23.68 33.18 24.58
C VAL A 63 22.48 34.00 24.12
N GLU A 64 21.84 33.56 23.04
CA GLU A 64 20.63 34.18 22.48
C GLU A 64 19.43 33.25 22.55
N ASN A 65 18.29 33.77 23.03
CA ASN A 65 17.04 33.06 23.07
C ASN A 65 16.15 33.53 21.91
N VAL A 66 15.98 32.67 20.91
CA VAL A 66 15.14 32.93 19.75
C VAL A 66 13.72 32.42 19.99
N ILE A 67 12.74 33.31 19.93
CA ILE A 67 11.33 32.99 20.04
C ILE A 67 10.72 33.01 18.63
N LEU A 68 10.14 31.89 18.21
CA LEU A 68 9.41 31.75 16.95
C LEU A 68 7.92 31.92 17.20
N GLU A 69 7.26 32.72 16.39
CA GLU A 69 5.81 32.84 16.38
C GLU A 69 5.18 31.72 15.55
N ILE A 70 4.06 31.18 16.04
CA ILE A 70 3.28 30.22 15.29
C ILE A 70 2.80 30.88 14.01
N ASN A 71 2.99 30.24 12.90
CA ASN A 71 2.49 30.70 11.62
C ASN A 71 1.00 30.36 11.52
N ASP A 72 0.18 31.09 12.25
CA ASP A 72 -1.27 31.06 12.08
C ASP A 72 -1.58 31.68 10.72
N SER A 73 -1.91 30.83 9.77
CA SER A 73 -2.24 31.23 8.39
C SER A 73 -3.54 32.02 8.27
N THR A 74 -3.97 32.71 9.31
CA THR A 74 -5.18 33.53 9.39
C THR A 74 -4.97 35.02 9.52
N ASP A 75 -3.76 35.52 9.87
CA ASP A 75 -3.52 36.94 9.94
C ASP A 75 -2.33 37.36 9.06
N LEU A 76 -2.64 37.72 7.82
CA LEU A 76 -1.82 38.64 7.07
C LEU A 76 -2.37 40.04 7.34
N ASP A 77 -1.64 40.84 8.09
CA ASP A 77 -1.89 42.26 8.19
C ASP A 77 -2.04 42.87 6.81
N GLU A 78 -3.25 43.34 6.54
CA GLU A 78 -3.64 43.90 5.28
C GLU A 78 -3.07 45.34 5.21
N ILE A 79 -1.92 45.52 4.57
CA ILE A 79 -1.51 46.84 4.08
C ILE A 79 -2.48 47.23 2.98
N ILE A 80 -3.51 48.01 3.35
CA ILE A 80 -4.50 48.56 2.41
C ILE A 80 -3.82 49.63 1.54
N ILE A 81 -3.21 49.20 0.45
CA ILE A 81 -2.95 50.11 -0.68
C ILE A 81 -4.23 50.10 -1.52
N LYS A 82 -5.09 51.12 -1.37
CA LYS A 82 -6.26 51.39 -2.21
C LYS A 82 -5.89 51.85 -3.61
N ALA A 83 -5.26 50.96 -4.39
CA ALA A 83 -5.31 51.01 -5.85
C ALA A 83 -6.02 49.76 -6.29
N LYS A 84 -7.06 49.85 -7.13
CA LYS A 84 -7.72 48.72 -7.79
C LYS A 84 -6.74 48.05 -8.76
N TYR A 85 -5.66 47.45 -8.24
CA TYR A 85 -4.79 46.61 -9.05
C TYR A 85 -5.49 45.25 -9.20
N ARG A 86 -5.99 45.00 -10.38
CA ARG A 86 -6.48 43.68 -10.74
C ARG A 86 -5.31 42.69 -10.68
N ASP A 87 -5.33 41.78 -9.73
CA ASP A 87 -4.32 40.73 -9.65
C ASP A 87 -4.35 39.88 -10.93
N ARG A 88 -3.22 39.82 -11.60
CA ARG A 88 -3.03 39.11 -12.87
C ARG A 88 -2.47 37.71 -12.73
N ALA A 89 -2.40 37.17 -11.51
CA ALA A 89 -1.83 35.85 -11.25
C ALA A 89 -2.44 34.73 -12.10
N GLU A 90 -3.77 34.72 -12.27
CA GLU A 90 -4.47 33.74 -13.12
C GLU A 90 -4.05 33.88 -14.59
N GLU A 91 -3.86 35.10 -15.10
CA GLU A 91 -3.41 35.34 -16.47
C GLU A 91 -2.00 34.78 -16.70
N PHE A 92 -1.11 34.94 -15.68
CA PHE A 92 0.26 34.42 -15.77
C PHE A 92 0.28 32.89 -15.78
N VAL A 93 -0.49 32.25 -14.89
CA VAL A 93 -0.62 30.77 -14.89
C VAL A 93 -1.27 30.29 -16.19
N ARG A 94 -2.27 31.01 -16.73
CA ARG A 94 -2.92 30.68 -18.02
C ARG A 94 -1.90 30.70 -19.17
N LYS A 95 -0.99 31.64 -19.18
CA LYS A 95 0.10 31.67 -20.18
C LYS A 95 1.04 30.48 -20.04
N VAL A 96 1.39 30.08 -18.81
CA VAL A 96 2.18 28.84 -18.59
C VAL A 96 1.43 27.61 -19.11
N VAL A 97 0.11 27.51 -18.85
CA VAL A 97 -0.71 26.41 -19.34
C VAL A 97 -0.77 26.37 -20.89
N GLN A 98 -0.81 27.52 -21.55
CA GLN A 98 -0.80 27.59 -23.02
C GLN A 98 0.50 27.13 -23.65
N HIS A 99 1.65 27.39 -22.99
CA HIS A 99 2.97 27.02 -23.52
C HIS A 99 3.48 25.66 -23.04
N LYS A 100 2.81 25.02 -22.09
CA LYS A 100 3.30 23.79 -21.45
C LYS A 100 3.51 22.63 -22.43
N ASP A 101 2.64 22.51 -23.44
CA ASP A 101 2.73 21.39 -24.39
C ASP A 101 3.95 21.53 -25.30
N GLU A 102 4.31 22.76 -25.65
CA GLU A 102 5.56 23.06 -26.38
C GLU A 102 6.80 22.74 -25.54
N LEU A 103 6.76 23.12 -24.25
CA LEU A 103 7.85 22.84 -23.29
C LEU A 103 8.06 21.34 -23.08
N GLN A 104 6.96 20.56 -23.01
CA GLN A 104 7.04 19.12 -22.87
C GLN A 104 7.44 18.40 -24.15
N SER A 105 6.92 18.85 -25.32
CA SER A 105 7.24 18.25 -26.61
C SER A 105 8.69 18.48 -27.02
N GLY A 106 9.28 19.62 -26.65
CA GLY A 106 10.68 19.95 -26.89
C GLY A 106 11.69 18.97 -26.28
N ALA A 107 11.31 18.26 -25.21
CA ALA A 107 12.17 17.25 -24.62
C ALA A 107 12.25 15.96 -25.45
N GLY A 108 11.22 15.64 -26.23
CA GLY A 108 11.12 14.39 -26.98
C GLY A 108 11.20 13.16 -26.09
N SER A 109 11.74 12.09 -26.61
CA SER A 109 12.20 10.96 -25.77
C SER A 109 13.59 11.28 -25.24
N TYR A 110 13.85 10.97 -23.97
CA TYR A 110 15.11 11.35 -23.34
C TYR A 110 15.65 10.31 -22.38
N SER A 111 16.95 10.42 -22.08
CA SER A 111 17.62 9.73 -20.98
C SER A 111 18.12 10.75 -19.97
N CYS A 112 18.19 10.38 -18.70
CA CYS A 112 18.86 11.17 -17.67
C CYS A 112 19.36 10.28 -16.53
N ASN A 113 20.31 10.82 -15.76
CA ASN A 113 20.73 10.20 -14.52
C ASN A 113 19.96 10.82 -13.35
N ILE A 114 19.56 9.99 -12.41
CA ILE A 114 18.84 10.39 -11.20
C ILE A 114 19.64 9.91 -9.99
N TYR A 115 19.84 10.82 -9.04
CA TYR A 115 20.32 10.48 -7.72
C TYR A 115 19.22 10.71 -6.71
N ILE A 116 18.92 9.68 -5.91
CA ILE A 116 17.91 9.69 -4.86
C ILE A 116 18.60 9.53 -3.52
N LYS A 117 18.35 10.45 -2.59
CA LYS A 117 18.76 10.36 -1.19
C LYS A 117 17.51 10.46 -0.32
N ALA A 118 17.18 9.40 0.38
CA ALA A 118 16.04 9.35 1.28
C ALA A 118 16.50 9.11 2.71
N ILE A 119 16.01 9.94 3.64
CA ILE A 119 16.36 9.89 5.06
C ILE A 119 15.08 9.86 5.88
N GLN A 120 15.11 9.10 6.97
CA GLN A 120 14.06 9.10 7.97
C GLN A 120 14.66 9.14 9.35
N LEU A 121 14.04 9.95 10.20
CA LEU A 121 14.37 10.09 11.62
C LEU A 121 13.13 9.79 12.46
N ASP A 122 13.24 8.85 13.36
CA ASP A 122 12.20 8.52 14.32
C ASP A 122 12.55 9.14 15.67
N SER A 123 11.71 10.05 16.22
CA SER A 123 11.86 10.58 17.57
C SER A 123 10.90 9.91 18.53
N VAL A 124 11.35 9.57 19.74
CA VAL A 124 10.51 9.04 20.81
C VAL A 124 10.09 10.19 21.73
N ASP A 125 8.81 10.22 22.14
CA ASP A 125 8.31 11.23 23.07
C ASP A 125 9.10 11.21 24.40
N ALA A 126 9.56 12.37 24.84
CA ALA A 126 10.41 12.57 26.01
C ALA A 126 9.78 12.05 27.33
N LYS A 127 8.47 11.81 27.37
CA LYS A 127 7.77 11.25 28.54
C LYS A 127 8.16 9.79 28.90
N LYS A 128 8.82 9.05 28.00
CA LYS A 128 9.30 7.68 28.23
C LYS A 128 10.81 7.59 28.52
N LYS A 129 11.51 8.71 28.53
CA LYS A 129 12.95 8.81 28.81
C LYS A 129 13.23 9.00 30.30
N LYS A 130 12.55 8.25 31.18
CA LYS A 130 13.05 8.02 32.55
C LYS A 130 13.71 6.66 32.55
N GLU A 131 15.03 6.67 32.83
CA GLU A 131 15.93 5.53 32.95
C GLU A 131 16.71 5.15 31.67
N GLU A 132 17.59 6.03 31.25
CA GLU A 132 18.88 5.64 30.66
C GLU A 132 19.73 6.92 30.50
N ASP A 133 20.31 7.36 31.60
CA ASP A 133 21.48 8.25 31.56
C ASP A 133 22.65 7.48 30.97
N SER A 134 22.97 7.73 29.72
CA SER A 134 24.30 7.49 29.20
C SER A 134 24.70 8.61 28.25
N LEU A 135 25.65 9.35 28.71
CA LEU A 135 26.38 10.42 28.06
C LEU A 135 26.68 10.12 26.57
N TYR A 136 26.28 11.05 25.69
CA TYR A 136 26.84 11.28 24.35
C TYR A 136 27.03 10.08 23.43
N LYS A 137 25.97 9.29 23.15
CA LYS A 137 25.91 8.48 21.95
C LYS A 137 24.75 9.00 21.08
N GLU A 138 25.08 9.52 19.89
CA GLU A 138 24.07 9.78 18.87
C GLU A 138 23.27 8.51 18.66
N ASP A 139 21.95 8.59 18.91
CA ASP A 139 21.06 7.42 18.82
C ASP A 139 20.78 7.11 17.34
N PHE A 140 21.74 6.48 16.68
CA PHE A 140 21.65 6.05 15.28
C PHE A 140 20.61 4.94 15.06
N SER A 141 20.06 4.33 16.12
CA SER A 141 19.04 3.29 16.00
C SER A 141 17.74 3.80 15.38
N LYS A 142 17.52 5.12 15.37
CA LYS A 142 16.31 5.80 14.90
C LYS A 142 16.47 6.45 13.53
N MET A 143 17.61 6.28 12.88
CA MET A 143 17.85 6.82 11.55
C MET A 143 17.77 5.72 10.49
N SER A 144 17.25 6.06 9.33
CA SER A 144 17.32 5.24 8.12
C SER A 144 17.77 6.11 6.94
N LEU A 145 18.62 5.57 6.10
CA LEU A 145 19.19 6.26 4.93
C LEU A 145 19.17 5.32 3.72
N ALA A 146 18.70 5.81 2.59
CA ALA A 146 18.87 5.14 1.31
C ALA A 146 19.46 6.10 0.28
N GLU A 147 20.44 5.61 -0.48
CA GLU A 147 21.00 6.27 -1.66
C GLU A 147 20.79 5.36 -2.87
N ILE A 148 20.25 5.90 -3.94
CA ILE A 148 20.00 5.16 -5.18
C ILE A 148 20.44 5.99 -6.37
N SER A 149 21.26 5.42 -7.22
CA SER A 149 21.64 5.99 -8.52
C SER A 149 20.90 5.23 -9.61
N VAL A 150 20.19 5.98 -10.46
CA VAL A 150 19.29 5.45 -11.47
C VAL A 150 19.64 6.07 -12.83
N ARG A 151 19.65 5.26 -13.87
CA ARG A 151 19.53 5.71 -15.25
C ARG A 151 18.08 5.58 -15.67
N LEU A 152 17.45 6.69 -16.03
CA LEU A 152 16.07 6.74 -16.48
C LEU A 152 16.02 7.01 -17.99
N ASP A 153 15.32 6.16 -18.71
CA ASP A 153 14.89 6.41 -20.08
C ASP A 153 13.39 6.67 -20.11
N LYS A 154 12.98 7.74 -20.78
CA LYS A 154 11.56 8.12 -20.90
C LYS A 154 11.20 8.38 -22.36
N SER A 155 10.09 7.78 -22.81
CA SER A 155 9.56 8.00 -24.16
C SER A 155 8.63 9.21 -24.21
N THR A 156 8.43 9.79 -25.37
CA THR A 156 7.47 10.87 -25.64
C THR A 156 6.05 10.52 -25.12
N ASN A 157 5.66 9.24 -25.20
CA ASN A 157 4.36 8.76 -24.70
C ASN A 157 4.32 8.50 -23.17
N GLY A 158 5.33 8.95 -22.42
CA GLY A 158 5.42 8.81 -20.97
C GLY A 158 5.71 7.39 -20.47
N LYS A 159 6.16 6.46 -21.35
CA LYS A 159 6.68 5.17 -20.89
C LYS A 159 8.07 5.38 -20.32
N ILE A 160 8.38 4.67 -19.24
CA ILE A 160 9.66 4.73 -18.55
C ILE A 160 10.35 3.38 -18.55
N LYS A 161 11.68 3.40 -18.53
CA LYS A 161 12.53 2.28 -18.19
C LYS A 161 13.63 2.77 -17.27
N GLU A 162 13.73 2.17 -16.13
CA GLU A 162 14.65 2.52 -15.05
C GLU A 162 15.70 1.41 -14.88
N GLU A 163 16.96 1.79 -14.82
CA GLU A 163 18.04 0.90 -14.42
C GLU A 163 18.69 1.45 -13.16
N ARG A 164 18.64 0.70 -12.08
CA ARG A 164 19.31 1.08 -10.83
C ARG A 164 20.76 0.64 -10.90
N VAL A 165 21.64 1.63 -11.06
CA VAL A 165 23.09 1.44 -11.23
C VAL A 165 23.79 1.29 -9.88
N GLY A 166 23.25 1.93 -8.83
CA GLY A 166 23.76 1.83 -7.47
C GLY A 166 22.63 1.89 -6.44
N VAL A 167 22.71 1.05 -5.40
CA VAL A 167 21.74 0.99 -4.31
C VAL A 167 22.48 0.81 -3.00
N LYS A 168 22.35 1.77 -2.08
CA LYS A 168 22.85 1.67 -0.70
C LYS A 168 21.66 1.91 0.24
N LYS A 169 21.39 0.94 1.12
CA LYS A 169 20.30 1.00 2.10
C LYS A 169 20.85 0.73 3.49
N LEU A 170 20.63 1.64 4.41
CA LEU A 170 21.13 1.60 5.78
C LEU A 170 19.96 1.78 6.76
N GLY A 171 19.84 0.90 7.74
CA GLY A 171 18.71 0.86 8.67
C GLY A 171 17.44 0.29 8.06
N ASN A 172 16.28 0.61 8.65
CA ASN A 172 14.98 0.15 8.16
C ASN A 172 14.43 1.09 7.08
N THR A 173 14.63 0.74 5.82
CA THR A 173 14.27 1.55 4.66
C THR A 173 12.85 1.30 4.13
N ASP A 174 12.05 0.42 4.76
CA ASP A 174 10.72 0.02 4.28
C ASP A 174 9.68 1.16 4.26
N ASN A 175 9.91 2.20 5.04
CA ASN A 175 9.03 3.35 5.17
C ASN A 175 9.55 4.60 4.45
N LEU A 176 10.70 4.52 3.79
CA LEU A 176 11.22 5.62 2.99
C LEU A 176 10.38 5.79 1.72
N PHE A 177 10.14 7.03 1.36
CA PHE A 177 9.34 7.38 0.18
C PHE A 177 10.23 7.69 -1.02
N TYR A 178 9.74 7.36 -2.23
CA TYR A 178 10.34 7.65 -3.53
C TYR A 178 11.72 7.01 -3.74
N LEU A 179 11.79 5.71 -3.50
CA LEU A 179 12.99 4.91 -3.80
C LEU A 179 13.04 4.41 -5.26
N THR A 180 12.02 4.70 -6.03
CA THR A 180 11.88 4.36 -7.46
C THR A 180 11.03 5.41 -8.17
N THR A 181 11.27 5.64 -9.44
CA THR A 181 10.45 6.56 -10.25
C THR A 181 9.02 6.05 -10.47
N THR A 182 8.76 4.78 -10.16
CA THR A 182 7.42 4.20 -10.22
C THR A 182 6.51 4.59 -9.05
N ASP A 183 7.06 5.16 -7.97
CA ASP A 183 6.31 5.59 -6.78
C ASP A 183 5.40 6.80 -7.05
N GLY A 184 5.72 7.59 -8.08
CA GLY A 184 4.87 8.70 -8.50
C GLY A 184 5.47 9.52 -9.65
N ASP A 185 4.60 10.15 -10.42
CA ASP A 185 4.95 11.17 -11.43
C ASP A 185 4.45 12.54 -10.93
N PHE A 186 5.36 13.30 -10.35
CA PHE A 186 5.11 14.59 -9.71
C PHE A 186 5.34 15.78 -10.65
N ASN A 187 5.61 15.55 -11.94
CA ASN A 187 5.82 16.65 -12.89
C ASN A 187 4.60 17.58 -12.92
N ILE A 188 4.80 18.85 -12.53
CA ILE A 188 3.75 19.86 -12.44
C ILE A 188 3.08 20.15 -13.78
N TYR A 189 3.79 19.96 -14.88
CA TYR A 189 3.23 20.19 -16.22
C TYR A 189 2.27 19.08 -16.66
N ASN A 190 2.21 17.94 -15.98
CA ASN A 190 1.16 16.95 -16.22
C ASN A 190 -0.22 17.50 -15.82
N ASN A 191 -1.27 17.09 -16.51
CA ASN A 191 -2.64 17.50 -16.12
C ASN A 191 -3.04 16.95 -14.74
N LEU A 192 -2.56 15.75 -14.42
CA LEU A 192 -2.77 15.07 -13.15
C LEU A 192 -1.44 14.60 -12.58
N ILE A 193 -1.17 14.95 -11.33
CA ILE A 193 -0.03 14.48 -10.54
C ILE A 193 -0.40 13.12 -9.95
N LYS A 194 0.31 12.07 -10.33
CA LYS A 194 0.03 10.69 -9.92
C LYS A 194 1.02 10.23 -8.86
N ALA A 195 0.54 9.99 -7.66
CA ALA A 195 1.33 9.52 -6.53
C ALA A 195 0.70 8.25 -5.90
N PRO A 196 0.71 7.10 -6.60
CA PRO A 196 0.01 5.89 -6.16
C PRO A 196 0.51 5.33 -4.83
N ALA A 197 1.75 5.62 -4.46
CA ALA A 197 2.30 5.24 -3.16
C ALA A 197 1.73 6.08 -1.99
N ILE A 198 1.14 7.26 -2.27
CA ILE A 198 0.58 8.17 -1.26
C ILE A 198 -0.94 8.15 -1.29
N SER A 199 -1.53 8.24 -2.48
CA SER A 199 -2.97 8.38 -2.67
C SER A 199 -3.45 7.55 -3.85
N SER A 200 -4.61 6.92 -3.70
CA SER A 200 -5.28 6.22 -4.82
C SER A 200 -5.79 7.18 -5.88
N LEU A 201 -6.17 8.42 -5.50
CA LEU A 201 -6.55 9.47 -6.45
C LEU A 201 -5.35 10.32 -6.86
N PRO A 202 -5.24 10.71 -8.14
CA PRO A 202 -4.30 11.71 -8.57
C PRO A 202 -4.76 13.11 -8.16
N PHE A 203 -3.83 14.06 -8.13
CA PHE A 203 -4.11 15.46 -7.84
C PHE A 203 -4.16 16.27 -9.13
N VAL A 204 -5.08 17.23 -9.21
CA VAL A 204 -5.15 18.18 -10.32
C VAL A 204 -3.94 19.10 -10.25
N SER A 205 -3.17 19.18 -11.32
CA SER A 205 -2.05 20.12 -11.38
C SER A 205 -2.56 21.55 -11.49
N PRO A 206 -1.99 22.50 -10.73
CA PRO A 206 -2.29 23.92 -10.91
C PRO A 206 -1.93 24.43 -12.31
N VAL A 207 -0.93 23.81 -12.95
CA VAL A 207 -0.48 24.13 -14.32
C VAL A 207 -1.21 23.22 -15.32
N SER A 208 -2.55 23.22 -15.26
CA SER A 208 -3.39 22.50 -16.20
C SER A 208 -4.67 23.29 -16.53
N TYR A 209 -5.34 22.97 -17.62
CA TYR A 209 -6.66 23.59 -17.93
C TYR A 209 -7.68 23.34 -16.81
N SER A 210 -7.71 22.14 -16.26
CA SER A 210 -8.56 21.83 -15.08
C SER A 210 -8.11 22.61 -13.85
N GLY A 211 -6.81 22.89 -13.72
CA GLY A 211 -6.24 23.68 -12.63
C GLY A 211 -6.71 25.12 -12.64
N LEU A 212 -6.87 25.76 -13.82
CA LEU A 212 -7.41 27.13 -13.93
C LEU A 212 -8.82 27.24 -13.36
N VAL A 213 -9.60 26.16 -13.40
CA VAL A 213 -10.94 26.10 -12.82
C VAL A 213 -10.89 25.72 -11.33
N ALA A 214 -10.00 24.82 -10.96
CA ALA A 214 -9.95 24.24 -9.62
C ALA A 214 -9.31 25.16 -8.58
N TYR A 215 -8.43 26.09 -9.01
CA TYR A 215 -7.63 26.91 -8.10
C TYR A 215 -7.94 28.41 -8.20
N ARG A 216 -7.65 29.11 -7.11
CA ARG A 216 -7.50 30.57 -7.04
C ARG A 216 -6.01 30.89 -6.99
N PHE A 217 -5.60 31.85 -7.78
CA PHE A 217 -4.23 32.32 -7.87
C PHE A 217 -4.14 33.75 -7.32
N LYS A 218 -3.11 34.02 -6.54
CA LYS A 218 -2.80 35.35 -6.01
C LYS A 218 -1.31 35.61 -6.12
N THR A 219 -0.91 36.75 -6.66
CA THR A 219 0.48 37.17 -6.68
C THR A 219 0.92 37.58 -5.27
N LEU A 220 1.94 36.89 -4.75
CA LEU A 220 2.54 37.17 -3.45
C LEU A 220 3.71 38.15 -3.58
N LYS A 221 4.58 37.93 -4.58
CA LYS A 221 5.82 38.69 -4.77
C LYS A 221 6.13 38.85 -6.26
N THR A 222 6.69 39.98 -6.62
CA THR A 222 7.26 40.25 -7.94
C THR A 222 8.69 40.71 -7.79
N GLU A 223 9.61 40.03 -8.38
CA GLU A 223 11.07 40.33 -8.37
C GLU A 223 11.51 40.59 -9.79
N ARG A 224 12.51 41.46 -9.94
CA ARG A 224 13.13 41.75 -11.22
C ARG A 224 14.55 41.16 -11.24
N VAL A 225 14.81 40.29 -12.19
CA VAL A 225 16.12 39.67 -12.41
C VAL A 225 16.57 40.05 -13.80
N GLY A 226 17.47 41.02 -13.90
CA GLY A 226 17.89 41.60 -15.18
C GLY A 226 16.70 42.24 -15.92
N ARG A 227 16.45 41.79 -17.13
CA ARG A 227 15.33 42.32 -17.97
C ARG A 227 13.99 41.63 -17.73
N ARG A 228 13.95 40.55 -16.91
CA ARG A 228 12.76 39.71 -16.71
C ARG A 228 12.18 39.91 -15.31
N ARG A 229 10.88 39.64 -15.17
CA ARG A 229 10.19 39.62 -13.87
C ARG A 229 9.93 38.18 -13.48
N ILE A 230 10.06 37.90 -12.21
CA ILE A 230 9.73 36.62 -11.58
C ILE A 230 8.54 36.84 -10.66
N PHE A 231 7.50 36.03 -10.82
CA PHE A 231 6.28 36.13 -10.01
C PHE A 231 6.19 34.92 -9.09
N THR A 232 6.06 35.15 -7.81
CA THR A 232 5.66 34.11 -6.84
C THR A 232 4.16 34.18 -6.65
N ILE A 233 3.47 33.09 -6.98
CA ILE A 233 2.01 33.01 -7.04
C ILE A 233 1.52 31.95 -6.06
N SER A 234 0.66 32.34 -5.13
CA SER A 234 -0.06 31.43 -4.22
C SER A 234 -1.12 30.66 -5.00
N VAL A 235 -1.20 29.37 -4.72
CA VAL A 235 -2.18 28.43 -5.28
C VAL A 235 -3.04 27.89 -4.17
N ARG A 236 -4.35 28.19 -4.20
CA ARG A 236 -5.32 27.71 -3.23
C ARG A 236 -6.54 27.11 -3.94
N SER A 237 -7.11 26.05 -3.39
CA SER A 237 -8.32 25.44 -3.97
C SER A 237 -9.51 26.41 -3.96
N ARG A 238 -10.25 26.50 -5.08
CA ARG A 238 -11.54 27.24 -5.14
C ARG A 238 -12.64 26.50 -4.40
N LEU A 239 -12.66 25.19 -4.53
CA LEU A 239 -13.60 24.31 -3.87
C LEU A 239 -12.83 23.31 -3.00
N LEU A 240 -13.36 23.01 -1.84
CA LEU A 240 -12.82 21.95 -1.01
C LEU A 240 -12.89 20.66 -1.82
N SER A 241 -11.76 20.14 -2.22
CA SER A 241 -11.64 18.88 -2.95
C SER A 241 -10.46 18.10 -2.44
N ASN A 242 -10.60 16.79 -2.42
CA ASN A 242 -9.51 15.91 -2.09
C ASN A 242 -8.45 15.84 -3.21
N ALA A 243 -8.82 16.14 -4.44
CA ALA A 243 -7.93 16.08 -5.60
C ALA A 243 -7.15 17.37 -5.89
N THR A 244 -7.10 18.32 -4.95
CA THR A 244 -6.39 19.59 -5.11
C THR A 244 -5.20 19.69 -4.16
N VAL A 245 -4.19 20.48 -4.52
CA VAL A 245 -3.00 20.80 -3.72
C VAL A 245 -3.04 22.27 -3.30
N GLU A 246 -2.25 22.66 -2.32
CA GLU A 246 -2.06 24.06 -1.92
C GLU A 246 -0.57 24.38 -1.90
N GLY A 247 -0.20 25.60 -2.25
CA GLY A 247 1.21 25.98 -2.25
C GLY A 247 1.52 27.20 -3.10
N GLU A 248 2.71 27.18 -3.69
CA GLU A 248 3.26 28.32 -4.45
C GLU A 248 3.90 27.88 -5.76
N LEU A 249 3.82 28.76 -6.76
CA LEU A 249 4.48 28.67 -8.05
C LEU A 249 5.35 29.90 -8.25
N THR A 250 6.60 29.70 -8.67
CA THR A 250 7.49 30.76 -9.14
C THR A 250 7.58 30.70 -10.65
N ILE A 251 7.11 31.73 -11.34
CA ILE A 251 7.01 31.81 -12.79
C ILE A 251 7.87 32.97 -13.31
N ILE A 252 8.60 32.75 -14.39
CA ILE A 252 9.35 33.81 -15.09
C ILE A 252 8.54 34.36 -16.27
N ASP A 253 8.47 35.69 -16.40
CA ASP A 253 7.80 36.31 -17.53
C ASP A 253 8.55 36.11 -18.87
N SER A 254 7.87 36.38 -19.95
CA SER A 254 8.36 36.24 -21.33
C SER A 254 8.59 34.78 -21.78
N LEU A 255 9.06 33.91 -20.90
CA LEU A 255 9.21 32.48 -21.16
C LEU A 255 8.00 31.65 -20.72
N TRP A 256 7.26 32.20 -19.75
CA TRP A 256 6.07 31.56 -19.13
C TRP A 256 6.36 30.13 -18.64
N VAL A 257 7.48 30.01 -17.94
CA VAL A 257 7.97 28.74 -17.37
C VAL A 257 7.92 28.77 -15.86
N VAL A 258 7.64 27.65 -15.24
CA VAL A 258 7.76 27.46 -13.80
C VAL A 258 9.23 27.22 -13.46
N LEU A 259 9.81 28.05 -12.59
CA LEU A 259 11.14 27.89 -12.03
C LEU A 259 11.14 27.01 -10.78
N LYS A 260 10.15 27.24 -9.92
CA LYS A 260 9.96 26.50 -8.66
C LYS A 260 8.48 26.22 -8.45
N ALA A 261 8.21 25.09 -7.84
CA ALA A 261 6.87 24.69 -7.43
C ALA A 261 6.94 24.04 -6.05
N GLU A 262 6.17 24.53 -5.10
CA GLU A 262 6.09 24.00 -3.74
C GLU A 262 4.63 23.69 -3.42
N PHE A 263 4.33 22.43 -3.06
CA PHE A 263 2.96 22.00 -2.81
C PHE A 263 2.85 21.15 -1.58
N ARG A 264 1.75 21.35 -0.86
CA ARG A 264 1.28 20.49 0.21
C ARG A 264 0.10 19.67 -0.26
N LEU A 265 0.14 18.39 0.02
CA LEU A 265 -0.95 17.48 -0.26
C LEU A 265 -2.00 17.56 0.87
N PRO A 266 -3.32 17.48 0.54
CA PRO A 266 -4.36 17.52 1.57
C PRO A 266 -4.26 16.35 2.52
N GLN A 267 -4.34 16.59 3.82
CA GLN A 267 -4.24 15.57 4.86
C GLN A 267 -5.28 14.45 4.70
N ALA A 268 -6.44 14.74 4.13
CA ALA A 268 -7.47 13.74 3.87
C ALA A 268 -7.01 12.60 2.95
N HIS A 269 -6.02 12.86 2.08
CA HIS A 269 -5.43 11.87 1.17
C HIS A 269 -4.18 11.19 1.69
N LEU A 270 -3.74 11.54 2.89
CA LEU A 270 -2.53 10.99 3.50
C LEU A 270 -2.91 9.91 4.53
N PRO A 271 -3.14 8.65 4.12
CA PRO A 271 -3.54 7.61 5.06
C PRO A 271 -2.43 7.27 6.06
N GLU A 272 -1.17 7.50 5.71
CA GLU A 272 -0.01 7.17 6.54
C GLU A 272 0.69 8.40 7.12
N ASN A 273 0.66 9.53 6.43
CA ASN A 273 1.34 10.75 6.84
C ASN A 273 0.34 11.80 7.34
N ASP A 274 0.76 12.62 8.30
CA ASP A 274 0.00 13.78 8.77
C ASP A 274 0.34 15.05 7.95
N PHE A 275 1.49 15.04 7.28
CA PHE A 275 1.96 16.10 6.41
C PHE A 275 2.76 15.53 5.25
N PHE A 276 2.62 16.12 4.07
CA PHE A 276 3.40 15.80 2.89
C PHE A 276 3.54 17.02 1.98
N GLU A 277 4.80 17.38 1.68
CA GLU A 277 5.15 18.52 0.85
C GLU A 277 6.08 18.08 -0.28
N VAL A 278 5.88 18.66 -1.44
CA VAL A 278 6.69 18.45 -2.64
C VAL A 278 7.26 19.80 -3.07
N LYS A 279 8.58 19.87 -3.19
CA LYS A 279 9.29 21.02 -3.75
C LYS A 279 9.97 20.60 -5.04
N GLN A 280 9.89 21.42 -6.06
CA GLN A 280 10.50 21.17 -7.35
C GLN A 280 11.22 22.40 -7.84
N GLU A 281 12.39 22.19 -8.40
CA GLU A 281 13.17 23.21 -9.12
C GLU A 281 13.38 22.76 -10.56
N TYR A 282 13.20 23.69 -11.48
CA TYR A 282 13.36 23.47 -12.91
C TYR A 282 14.58 24.18 -13.44
N THR A 283 15.22 23.59 -14.43
CA THR A 283 16.39 24.17 -15.10
C THR A 283 16.25 24.08 -16.62
N LYS A 284 16.88 25.00 -17.30
CA LYS A 284 16.96 24.98 -18.75
C LYS A 284 17.94 23.90 -19.20
N VAL A 285 17.51 23.05 -20.13
CA VAL A 285 18.31 21.99 -20.75
C VAL A 285 18.24 22.18 -22.27
N GLY A 286 19.40 22.34 -22.92
CA GLY A 286 19.43 22.76 -24.33
C GLY A 286 18.92 24.18 -24.57
N ASP A 287 18.38 24.47 -25.75
CA ASP A 287 18.02 25.83 -26.12
C ASP A 287 16.65 26.29 -25.62
N THR A 288 15.66 25.41 -25.58
CA THR A 288 14.26 25.79 -25.32
C THR A 288 13.59 24.95 -24.24
N THR A 289 14.14 23.80 -23.86
CA THR A 289 13.50 22.82 -22.99
C THR A 289 13.79 23.09 -21.51
N TRP A 290 12.77 22.95 -20.66
CA TRP A 290 12.89 23.05 -19.21
C TRP A 290 12.56 21.71 -18.56
N MET A 291 13.49 21.24 -17.71
CA MET A 291 13.41 19.94 -17.05
C MET A 291 13.51 20.08 -15.55
N ILE A 292 13.00 19.12 -14.81
CA ILE A 292 13.18 19.07 -13.36
C ILE A 292 14.66 18.87 -13.06
N LYS A 293 15.24 19.81 -12.32
CA LYS A 293 16.61 19.73 -11.79
C LYS A 293 16.65 18.94 -10.49
N GLN A 294 15.71 19.25 -9.61
CA GLN A 294 15.65 18.65 -8.29
C GLN A 294 14.20 18.56 -7.81
N GLN A 295 13.89 17.50 -7.07
CA GLN A 295 12.66 17.34 -6.29
C GLN A 295 13.03 17.01 -4.85
N GLN A 296 12.25 17.55 -3.92
CA GLN A 296 12.36 17.24 -2.51
C GLN A 296 10.98 16.89 -1.97
N PHE A 297 10.91 15.81 -1.21
CA PHE A 297 9.71 15.34 -0.54
C PHE A 297 9.93 15.41 0.96
N ASN A 298 9.14 16.23 1.65
CA ASN A 298 9.16 16.34 3.10
C ASN A 298 7.87 15.73 3.65
N TYR A 299 7.98 14.77 4.54
CA TYR A 299 6.82 14.09 5.09
C TYR A 299 6.96 13.80 6.58
N PHE A 300 5.82 13.74 7.25
CA PHE A 300 5.76 13.57 8.69
C PHE A 300 4.57 12.72 9.08
N SER A 301 4.78 11.83 10.07
CA SER A 301 3.70 11.05 10.69
C SER A 301 3.86 10.96 12.20
N LYS A 302 2.73 11.09 12.92
CA LYS A 302 2.65 10.81 14.36
C LYS A 302 2.38 9.34 14.58
N THR A 303 3.14 8.75 15.49
CA THR A 303 2.91 7.38 15.97
C THR A 303 2.58 7.43 17.47
N LYS A 304 2.12 6.33 18.04
CA LYS A 304 1.87 6.27 19.48
C LYS A 304 3.13 6.42 20.34
N THR A 305 4.28 6.10 19.79
CA THR A 305 5.56 6.06 20.48
C THR A 305 6.45 7.26 20.16
N GLY A 306 6.03 8.14 19.24
CA GLY A 306 6.82 9.29 18.82
C GLY A 306 6.41 9.85 17.49
N LYS A 307 7.33 10.55 16.86
CA LYS A 307 7.14 11.23 15.58
C LYS A 307 8.16 10.68 14.58
N ARG A 308 7.74 10.53 13.33
CA ARG A 308 8.57 10.10 12.21
C ARG A 308 8.67 11.23 11.20
N TYR A 309 9.88 11.65 10.89
CA TYR A 309 10.18 12.65 9.87
C TYR A 309 10.92 11.99 8.73
N GLY A 310 10.50 12.25 7.51
CA GLY A 310 11.17 11.77 6.32
C GLY A 310 11.44 12.89 5.34
N GLU A 311 12.60 12.81 4.69
CA GLU A 311 13.02 13.68 3.61
C GLU A 311 13.58 12.82 2.49
N THR A 312 13.16 13.10 1.25
CA THR A 312 13.76 12.50 0.07
C THR A 312 14.14 13.58 -0.92
N THR A 313 15.40 13.64 -1.28
CA THR A 313 15.93 14.53 -2.32
C THR A 313 16.23 13.72 -3.57
N VAL A 314 15.74 14.18 -4.70
CA VAL A 314 15.91 13.57 -6.02
C VAL A 314 16.54 14.59 -6.96
N ALA A 315 17.76 14.35 -7.42
CA ALA A 315 18.47 15.23 -8.34
C ALA A 315 18.58 14.58 -9.72
N TYR A 316 18.35 15.37 -10.75
CA TYR A 316 18.39 14.96 -12.15
C TYR A 316 19.58 15.60 -12.86
N SER A 317 20.29 14.81 -13.66
CA SER A 317 21.50 15.28 -14.38
C SER A 317 21.67 14.55 -15.70
N ASN A 318 22.60 15.02 -16.51
CA ASN A 318 23.03 14.39 -17.76
C ASN A 318 21.86 14.05 -18.70
N PHE A 319 21.04 15.06 -19.01
CA PHE A 319 19.93 14.92 -19.94
C PHE A 319 20.42 14.73 -21.38
N GLU A 320 19.99 13.66 -22.02
CA GLU A 320 20.15 13.40 -23.45
C GLU A 320 18.77 13.50 -24.12
N LEU A 321 18.45 14.67 -24.70
CA LEU A 321 17.14 14.94 -25.31
C LEU A 321 17.01 14.32 -26.70
N ASN A 322 15.78 14.15 -27.17
CA ASN A 322 15.45 13.64 -28.53
C ASN A 322 16.09 12.30 -28.87
N LYS A 323 16.23 11.43 -27.88
CA LYS A 323 16.87 10.12 -28.00
C LYS A 323 16.00 9.14 -28.78
N ASN A 324 16.54 8.45 -29.76
CA ASN A 324 15.84 7.43 -30.50
C ASN A 324 15.97 6.07 -29.82
N PHE A 325 14.85 5.51 -29.41
CA PHE A 325 14.78 4.18 -28.84
C PHE A 325 14.22 3.16 -29.84
N ARG A 326 14.70 1.91 -29.77
CA ARG A 326 14.18 0.83 -30.61
C ARG A 326 12.69 0.62 -30.35
N ARG A 327 11.92 0.15 -31.35
CA ARG A 327 10.44 0.02 -31.31
C ARG A 327 9.89 -0.68 -30.07
N ASN A 328 10.56 -1.69 -29.53
CA ASN A 328 10.12 -2.49 -28.38
C ASN A 328 10.94 -2.23 -27.09
N TYR A 329 11.69 -1.12 -27.03
CA TYR A 329 12.56 -0.82 -25.91
C TYR A 329 11.81 -0.70 -24.57
N PHE A 330 10.66 -0.02 -24.57
CA PHE A 330 9.79 0.16 -23.42
C PHE A 330 8.80 -1.00 -23.28
N GLY A 331 9.29 -2.13 -22.80
CA GLY A 331 8.52 -3.36 -22.61
C GLY A 331 7.75 -3.44 -21.27
N SER A 332 7.55 -4.66 -20.78
CA SER A 332 6.92 -4.95 -19.50
C SER A 332 7.85 -4.72 -18.31
N GLU A 333 9.17 -4.86 -18.49
CA GLU A 333 10.17 -4.55 -17.48
C GLU A 333 10.33 -3.03 -17.39
N VAL A 334 9.87 -2.45 -16.27
CA VAL A 334 9.86 -1.01 -16.04
C VAL A 334 11.10 -0.56 -15.28
N SER A 335 11.61 -1.43 -14.40
CA SER A 335 12.81 -1.18 -13.62
C SER A 335 13.62 -2.47 -13.48
N SER A 336 14.94 -2.35 -13.46
CA SER A 336 15.86 -3.45 -13.21
C SER A 336 16.95 -3.04 -12.24
N THR A 337 17.33 -4.00 -11.38
CA THR A 337 18.45 -3.87 -10.43
C THR A 337 19.30 -5.13 -10.54
N THR A 338 20.62 -4.99 -10.63
CA THR A 338 21.56 -6.11 -10.62
C THR A 338 22.21 -6.29 -9.24
N GLU A 339 22.89 -7.40 -8.99
CA GLU A 339 23.64 -7.60 -7.73
C GLU A 339 24.79 -6.59 -7.58
N GLU A 340 25.44 -6.23 -8.69
CA GLU A 340 26.54 -5.26 -8.71
C GLU A 340 26.08 -3.86 -8.27
N ALA A 341 24.79 -3.54 -8.44
CA ALA A 341 24.22 -2.27 -7.97
C ALA A 341 24.28 -2.14 -6.45
N TYR A 342 24.23 -3.25 -5.72
CA TYR A 342 24.33 -3.28 -4.24
C TYR A 342 25.77 -3.32 -3.72
N GLN A 343 26.75 -3.51 -4.59
CA GLN A 343 28.16 -3.68 -4.23
C GLN A 343 29.01 -2.44 -4.56
N LYS A 344 28.37 -1.32 -4.91
CA LYS A 344 29.09 -0.07 -5.26
C LYS A 344 29.87 0.48 -4.08
N ASP A 345 31.13 0.83 -4.36
CA ASP A 345 32.09 1.36 -3.39
C ASP A 345 31.91 2.87 -3.12
N SER A 346 32.73 3.39 -2.23
CA SER A 346 32.71 4.81 -1.89
C SER A 346 33.17 5.73 -3.02
N ILE A 347 34.01 5.23 -3.95
CA ILE A 347 34.50 6.01 -5.09
C ILE A 347 33.33 6.27 -6.03
N PHE A 348 32.54 5.23 -6.34
CA PHE A 348 31.31 5.37 -7.12
C PHE A 348 30.36 6.38 -6.50
N TRP A 349 30.07 6.27 -5.20
CA TRP A 349 29.12 7.15 -4.53
C TRP A 349 29.59 8.61 -4.53
N ASN A 350 30.88 8.85 -4.32
CA ASN A 350 31.44 10.21 -4.38
C ASN A 350 31.35 10.82 -5.78
N SER A 351 31.40 10.02 -6.83
CA SER A 351 31.29 10.50 -8.23
C SER A 351 29.85 10.83 -8.65
N VAL A 352 28.83 10.17 -8.05
CA VAL A 352 27.44 10.34 -8.46
C VAL A 352 26.63 11.28 -7.56
N ARG A 353 27.10 11.60 -6.36
CA ARG A 353 26.43 12.51 -5.44
C ARG A 353 26.49 13.97 -5.92
N PRO A 354 25.35 14.62 -6.22
CA PRO A 354 25.35 16.05 -6.54
C PRO A 354 25.58 16.92 -5.29
N VAL A 355 25.26 16.39 -4.09
CA VAL A 355 25.47 17.04 -2.80
C VAL A 355 26.10 16.02 -1.84
N PRO A 356 27.22 16.37 -1.18
CA PRO A 356 27.86 15.46 -0.22
C PRO A 356 26.92 15.15 0.96
N LEU A 357 27.16 14.03 1.62
CA LEU A 357 26.48 13.68 2.86
C LEU A 357 26.86 14.69 3.95
N THR A 358 25.91 15.05 4.78
CA THR A 358 26.15 15.83 5.99
C THR A 358 27.06 15.06 6.96
N THR A 359 27.67 15.76 7.91
CA THR A 359 28.52 15.12 8.94
C THR A 359 27.75 14.01 9.67
N LYS A 360 26.50 14.26 10.03
CA LYS A 360 25.63 13.27 10.70
C LYS A 360 25.32 12.05 9.82
N GLU A 361 25.00 12.25 8.55
CA GLU A 361 24.76 11.17 7.59
C GLU A 361 26.02 10.35 7.33
N THR A 362 27.17 11.02 7.26
CA THR A 362 28.47 10.34 7.08
C THR A 362 28.84 9.51 8.32
N SER A 363 28.66 10.06 9.52
CA SER A 363 28.87 9.34 10.78
C SER A 363 27.93 8.14 10.89
N TYR A 364 26.66 8.31 10.52
CA TYR A 364 25.68 7.23 10.48
C TYR A 364 26.09 6.13 9.48
N ALA A 365 26.47 6.50 8.26
CA ALA A 365 26.90 5.54 7.25
C ALA A 365 28.13 4.74 7.70
N LYS A 366 29.15 5.41 8.26
CA LYS A 366 30.34 4.75 8.83
C LYS A 366 29.97 3.80 9.98
N HIS A 367 29.10 4.25 10.87
CA HIS A 367 28.60 3.41 11.97
C HIS A 367 27.87 2.17 11.45
N GLN A 368 26.98 2.32 10.48
CA GLN A 368 26.24 1.19 9.88
C GLN A 368 27.16 0.24 9.10
N ASP A 369 28.14 0.76 8.36
CA ASP A 369 29.13 -0.05 7.65
C ASP A 369 29.98 -0.86 8.65
N SER A 370 30.36 -0.27 9.79
CA SER A 370 31.04 -0.97 10.88
C SER A 370 30.14 -2.01 11.56
N MET A 371 28.88 -1.62 11.82
CA MET A 371 27.91 -2.51 12.45
C MET A 371 27.47 -3.66 11.53
N TYR A 372 27.55 -3.50 10.21
CA TYR A 372 27.15 -4.54 9.28
C TYR A 372 27.90 -5.86 9.48
N GLN A 373 29.20 -5.80 9.74
CA GLN A 373 30.01 -6.98 10.07
C GLN A 373 29.61 -7.56 11.42
N VAL A 374 29.39 -6.69 12.41
CA VAL A 374 28.92 -7.10 13.74
C VAL A 374 27.52 -7.74 13.65
N MET A 375 26.60 -7.14 12.89
CA MET A 375 25.24 -7.65 12.70
C MET A 375 25.18 -9.01 12.00
N LYS A 376 26.19 -9.35 11.20
CA LYS A 376 26.34 -10.67 10.59
C LYS A 376 27.02 -11.68 11.49
N SER A 377 27.65 -11.25 12.58
CA SER A 377 28.33 -12.16 13.49
C SER A 377 27.35 -13.09 14.21
N ASP A 378 27.79 -14.32 14.45
CA ASP A 378 27.01 -15.32 15.16
C ASP A 378 26.57 -14.83 16.54
N ALA A 379 27.46 -14.14 17.27
CA ALA A 379 27.21 -13.62 18.61
C ALA A 379 26.09 -12.56 18.62
N TYR A 380 26.06 -11.68 17.59
CA TYR A 380 25.00 -10.68 17.46
C TYR A 380 23.66 -11.30 17.09
N LEU A 381 23.64 -12.24 16.13
CA LEU A 381 22.43 -12.95 15.73
C LEU A 381 21.83 -13.75 16.91
N ASP A 382 22.67 -14.43 17.70
CA ASP A 382 22.23 -15.13 18.90
C ASP A 382 21.71 -14.18 20.00
N SER A 383 22.30 -12.97 20.10
CA SER A 383 21.82 -11.93 21.01
C SER A 383 20.43 -11.42 20.62
N ILE A 384 20.21 -11.13 19.33
CA ILE A 384 18.89 -10.73 18.81
C ILE A 384 17.88 -11.84 19.05
N ASP A 385 18.23 -13.08 18.72
CA ASP A 385 17.35 -14.23 18.93
C ASP A 385 16.95 -14.39 20.38
N ARG A 386 17.87 -14.17 21.31
CA ARG A 386 17.57 -14.20 22.76
C ARG A 386 16.54 -13.14 23.17
N VAL A 387 16.62 -11.94 22.61
CA VAL A 387 15.68 -10.84 22.91
C VAL A 387 14.34 -11.08 22.25
N LEU A 388 14.31 -11.43 20.97
CA LEU A 388 13.08 -11.61 20.20
C LEU A 388 12.30 -12.86 20.63
N ASN A 389 13.01 -13.92 20.99
CA ASN A 389 12.41 -15.20 21.42
C ASN A 389 11.99 -15.21 22.89
N LYS A 390 12.13 -14.09 23.60
CA LYS A 390 11.71 -14.00 25.00
C LYS A 390 10.24 -14.45 25.15
N ILE A 391 10.04 -15.49 25.94
CA ILE A 391 8.72 -16.02 26.26
C ILE A 391 8.07 -15.14 27.30
N THR A 392 6.87 -14.61 27.00
CA THR A 392 6.07 -13.82 27.91
C THR A 392 4.67 -14.41 28.01
N TRP A 393 4.01 -14.27 29.18
CA TRP A 393 2.68 -14.78 29.39
C TRP A 393 1.66 -14.21 28.37
N GLN A 394 1.82 -12.94 27.96
CA GLN A 394 0.98 -12.30 26.97
C GLN A 394 1.11 -12.95 25.58
N ARG A 395 2.35 -13.29 25.19
CA ARG A 395 2.60 -14.01 23.91
C ARG A 395 2.03 -15.42 23.99
N VAL A 396 2.25 -16.13 25.08
CA VAL A 396 1.75 -17.49 25.24
C VAL A 396 0.21 -17.53 25.26
N LEU A 397 -0.44 -16.59 25.97
CA LEU A 397 -1.90 -16.62 26.11
C LEU A 397 -2.64 -15.96 24.94
N ILE A 398 -2.18 -14.79 24.44
CA ILE A 398 -2.99 -13.92 23.60
C ILE A 398 -2.44 -13.78 22.17
N PHE A 399 -1.12 -13.60 21.99
CA PHE A 399 -0.55 -13.22 20.71
C PHE A 399 0.12 -14.37 19.93
N GLY A 400 0.42 -15.48 20.59
CA GLY A 400 1.25 -16.53 20.03
C GLY A 400 2.76 -16.26 20.20
N GLN A 401 3.57 -17.29 20.12
CA GLN A 401 5.01 -17.20 20.25
C GLN A 401 5.67 -17.44 18.89
N ILE A 402 6.52 -16.50 18.50
CA ILE A 402 7.40 -16.63 17.33
C ILE A 402 8.82 -16.86 17.85
N LEU A 403 9.44 -17.94 17.40
CA LEU A 403 10.82 -18.29 17.70
C LEU A 403 11.66 -18.17 16.44
N ASN A 404 12.54 -17.20 16.41
CA ASN A 404 13.43 -16.94 15.28
C ASN A 404 14.81 -17.56 15.54
N ASN A 405 15.42 -18.03 14.47
CA ASN A 405 16.84 -18.36 14.42
C ASN A 405 17.39 -17.67 13.18
N HIS A 406 17.91 -16.45 13.36
CA HIS A 406 18.42 -15.63 12.27
C HIS A 406 19.66 -16.24 11.60
N LYS A 407 20.51 -16.91 12.35
CA LYS A 407 21.70 -17.61 11.84
C LYS A 407 21.35 -18.72 10.83
N LYS A 408 20.23 -19.42 11.06
CA LYS A 408 19.75 -20.52 10.18
C LYS A 408 18.58 -20.09 9.29
N GLU A 409 18.20 -18.80 9.33
CA GLU A 409 17.06 -18.22 8.59
C GLU A 409 15.74 -19.03 8.78
N ARG A 410 15.50 -19.41 10.03
CA ARG A 410 14.34 -20.24 10.42
C ARG A 410 13.45 -19.51 11.40
N THR A 411 12.14 -19.72 11.24
CA THR A 411 11.14 -19.19 12.15
C THR A 411 10.14 -20.29 12.48
N TRP A 412 9.88 -20.49 13.78
CA TRP A 412 8.82 -21.33 14.28
C TRP A 412 7.70 -20.45 14.80
N ILE A 413 6.46 -20.77 14.46
CA ILE A 413 5.28 -20.02 14.86
C ILE A 413 4.39 -20.95 15.67
N LEU A 414 4.15 -20.58 16.93
CA LEU A 414 3.26 -21.27 17.85
C LEU A 414 2.03 -20.40 18.13
N PRO A 415 0.84 -20.92 18.07
CA PRO A 415 -0.39 -20.16 18.31
C PRO A 415 -0.51 -19.77 19.79
N PRO A 416 -1.34 -18.75 20.09
CA PRO A 416 -1.68 -18.45 21.47
C PRO A 416 -2.56 -19.53 22.08
N LEU A 417 -2.48 -19.69 23.39
CA LEU A 417 -3.22 -20.70 24.13
C LEU A 417 -4.74 -20.53 23.99
N THR A 418 -5.20 -19.30 23.82
CA THR A 418 -6.61 -18.97 23.56
C THR A 418 -7.16 -19.56 22.27
N THR A 419 -6.31 -19.89 21.30
CA THR A 419 -6.72 -20.57 20.05
C THR A 419 -6.55 -22.08 20.12
N VAL A 420 -5.78 -22.56 21.11
CA VAL A 420 -5.61 -24.00 21.37
C VAL A 420 -6.90 -24.63 21.87
N ILE A 421 -7.57 -23.96 22.80
CA ILE A 421 -8.85 -24.42 23.34
C ILE A 421 -9.97 -23.71 22.57
N GLN A 422 -10.72 -24.47 21.82
CA GLN A 422 -11.89 -24.03 21.08
C GLN A 422 -13.15 -24.52 21.76
N PRO A 423 -13.75 -23.72 22.68
CA PRO A 423 -14.92 -24.18 23.45
C PRO A 423 -16.15 -24.31 22.57
N ILE A 424 -16.26 -23.50 21.51
CA ILE A 424 -17.36 -23.52 20.55
C ILE A 424 -16.76 -23.90 19.20
N SER A 425 -16.78 -25.19 18.89
CA SER A 425 -16.34 -25.72 17.61
C SER A 425 -17.37 -26.72 17.11
N PHE A 426 -17.27 -27.07 15.82
CA PHE A 426 -18.09 -28.15 15.29
C PHE A 426 -17.91 -29.43 16.12
N GLY A 427 -19.01 -30.02 16.58
CA GLY A 427 -18.98 -31.20 17.44
C GLY A 427 -18.56 -30.99 18.90
N GLY A 428 -18.55 -29.75 19.39
CA GLY A 428 -18.24 -29.40 20.78
C GLY A 428 -16.84 -28.89 21.03
N THR A 429 -16.38 -28.91 22.28
CA THR A 429 -15.06 -28.42 22.67
C THR A 429 -13.93 -29.23 22.01
N ARG A 430 -12.95 -28.53 21.46
CA ARG A 430 -11.76 -29.13 20.83
C ARG A 430 -10.47 -28.53 21.33
N ILE A 431 -9.43 -29.34 21.42
CA ILE A 431 -8.04 -28.86 21.54
C ILE A 431 -7.44 -28.86 20.14
N ASN A 432 -6.95 -27.72 19.72
CA ASN A 432 -6.34 -27.51 18.41
C ASN A 432 -4.88 -27.08 18.57
N LEU A 433 -3.95 -27.92 18.15
CA LEU A 433 -2.53 -27.62 18.15
C LEU A 433 -2.11 -27.29 16.71
N LEU A 434 -1.68 -26.07 16.53
CA LEU A 434 -1.21 -25.57 15.24
C LEU A 434 0.21 -25.05 15.40
N PHE A 435 1.11 -25.44 14.52
CA PHE A 435 2.40 -24.81 14.43
C PHE A 435 2.84 -24.70 12.99
N ALA A 436 3.66 -23.68 12.72
CA ALA A 436 4.25 -23.48 11.41
C ALA A 436 5.76 -23.30 11.50
N TYR A 437 6.45 -23.87 10.55
CA TYR A 437 7.87 -23.68 10.33
C TYR A 437 8.10 -22.97 9.01
N ARG A 438 8.92 -21.92 9.03
CA ARG A 438 9.30 -21.16 7.83
C ARG A 438 10.81 -21.06 7.73
N LYS A 439 11.32 -21.30 6.53
CA LYS A 439 12.71 -21.07 6.18
C LYS A 439 12.77 -20.24 4.90
N THR A 440 13.46 -19.11 4.98
CA THR A 440 13.73 -18.25 3.82
C THR A 440 15.21 -18.38 3.48
N TYR A 441 15.53 -18.66 2.22
CA TYR A 441 16.89 -18.79 1.74
C TYR A 441 17.40 -17.45 1.18
N GLU A 442 18.69 -17.22 1.21
CA GLU A 442 19.30 -16.02 0.59
C GLU A 442 18.87 -15.79 -0.86
N SER A 443 18.57 -16.87 -1.59
CA SER A 443 18.02 -16.84 -2.95
C SER A 443 16.55 -16.42 -3.05
N ARG A 444 15.93 -15.94 -1.95
CA ARG A 444 14.50 -15.62 -1.84
C ARG A 444 13.56 -16.82 -2.02
N LYS A 445 14.10 -18.02 -2.23
CA LYS A 445 13.31 -19.26 -2.13
C LYS A 445 12.83 -19.42 -0.69
N ASN A 446 11.66 -20.00 -0.51
CA ASN A 446 11.14 -20.27 0.83
C ASN A 446 10.58 -21.70 0.95
N LEU A 447 10.57 -22.20 2.16
CA LEU A 447 9.92 -23.42 2.57
C LEU A 447 9.02 -23.11 3.76
N GLU A 448 7.75 -23.44 3.65
CA GLU A 448 6.77 -23.34 4.72
C GLU A 448 6.24 -24.74 5.01
N LEU A 449 6.22 -25.13 6.27
CA LEU A 449 5.59 -26.34 6.77
C LEU A 449 4.53 -25.90 7.78
N ASP A 450 3.30 -26.34 7.56
CA ASP A 450 2.18 -26.09 8.46
C ASP A 450 1.71 -27.43 9.01
N PHE A 451 1.53 -27.53 10.31
CA PHE A 451 0.97 -28.68 10.96
C PHE A 451 -0.19 -28.24 11.86
N ASN A 452 -1.32 -28.90 11.69
CA ASN A 452 -2.50 -28.66 12.49
C ASN A 452 -3.05 -30.00 12.96
N THR A 453 -3.28 -30.17 14.28
CA THR A 453 -3.99 -31.33 14.80
C THR A 453 -5.03 -30.87 15.80
N SER A 454 -6.21 -31.49 15.79
CA SER A 454 -7.29 -31.12 16.68
C SER A 454 -8.02 -32.34 17.22
N TYR A 455 -8.20 -32.42 18.53
CA TYR A 455 -8.93 -33.48 19.22
C TYR A 455 -10.27 -32.95 19.73
N GLY A 456 -11.36 -33.59 19.36
CA GLY A 456 -12.71 -33.29 19.79
C GLY A 456 -13.18 -34.20 20.93
N PHE A 457 -13.43 -33.65 22.12
CA PHE A 457 -13.78 -34.47 23.29
C PHE A 457 -15.12 -35.15 23.17
N ARG A 458 -16.12 -34.50 22.54
CA ARG A 458 -17.48 -35.01 22.44
C ARG A 458 -17.59 -36.19 21.49
N ASN A 459 -16.92 -36.14 20.37
CA ASN A 459 -16.93 -37.16 19.33
C ASN A 459 -15.71 -38.09 19.39
N GLN A 460 -14.77 -37.84 20.31
CA GLN A 460 -13.52 -38.57 20.43
C GLN A 460 -12.79 -38.74 19.10
N ASP A 461 -12.83 -37.65 18.29
CA ASP A 461 -12.30 -37.65 16.95
C ASP A 461 -10.97 -36.85 16.89
N LEU A 462 -10.02 -37.43 16.18
CA LEU A 462 -8.74 -36.81 15.90
C LEU A 462 -8.70 -36.37 14.44
N ASN A 463 -8.50 -35.09 14.22
CA ASN A 463 -8.24 -34.49 12.90
C ASN A 463 -6.82 -33.96 12.88
N GLY A 464 -6.21 -33.91 11.70
CA GLY A 464 -4.89 -33.35 11.53
C GLY A 464 -4.56 -33.15 10.06
N ARG A 465 -3.84 -32.08 9.78
CA ARG A 465 -3.38 -31.77 8.41
C ARG A 465 -1.91 -31.32 8.46
N PHE A 466 -1.11 -31.88 7.59
CA PHE A 466 0.23 -31.44 7.30
C PHE A 466 0.23 -30.75 5.95
N GLY A 467 0.84 -29.56 5.88
CA GLY A 467 1.01 -28.78 4.66
C GLY A 467 2.48 -28.44 4.41
N LEU A 468 2.90 -28.52 3.16
CA LEU A 468 4.20 -28.08 2.68
C LEU A 468 4.00 -27.13 1.51
N LYS A 469 4.63 -25.95 1.57
CA LYS A 469 4.70 -25.01 0.44
C LYS A 469 6.15 -24.68 0.20
N ARG A 470 6.59 -24.79 -1.04
CA ARG A 470 7.96 -24.48 -1.44
C ARG A 470 7.97 -23.57 -2.66
N MET A 471 8.46 -22.35 -2.48
CA MET A 471 8.83 -21.48 -3.60
C MET A 471 10.21 -21.91 -4.11
N TYR A 472 10.25 -22.44 -5.32
CA TYR A 472 11.48 -22.91 -5.95
C TYR A 472 12.06 -21.88 -6.94
N ASN A 473 11.22 -20.97 -7.45
CA ASN A 473 11.63 -19.94 -8.38
C ASN A 473 10.91 -18.60 -8.09
N PRO A 474 11.57 -17.62 -7.43
CA PRO A 474 10.97 -16.33 -7.14
C PRO A 474 10.72 -15.45 -8.38
N PHE A 475 11.42 -15.68 -9.50
CA PHE A 475 11.25 -14.87 -10.73
C PHE A 475 9.95 -15.18 -11.48
N ASN A 476 9.53 -16.43 -11.55
CA ASN A 476 8.27 -16.80 -12.19
C ASN A 476 7.18 -17.15 -11.17
N GLY A 477 7.43 -16.89 -9.87
CA GLY A 477 6.50 -17.22 -8.79
C GLY A 477 6.29 -18.74 -8.61
N GLY A 478 7.22 -19.58 -9.13
CA GLY A 478 7.10 -21.02 -9.11
C GLY A 478 7.04 -21.60 -7.71
N LYS A 479 5.91 -22.27 -7.38
CA LYS A 479 5.63 -22.85 -6.06
C LYS A 479 5.02 -24.23 -6.21
N TYR A 480 5.49 -25.16 -5.37
CA TYR A 480 4.81 -26.41 -5.10
C TYR A 480 4.05 -26.31 -3.78
N LYS A 481 2.88 -26.93 -3.76
CA LYS A 481 2.05 -27.14 -2.57
C LYS A 481 1.80 -28.64 -2.44
N PHE A 482 1.87 -29.12 -1.23
CA PHE A 482 1.47 -30.49 -0.88
C PHE A 482 0.74 -30.40 0.46
N SER A 483 -0.40 -31.04 0.58
CA SER A 483 -1.04 -31.25 1.88
C SER A 483 -1.62 -32.64 1.99
N ILE A 484 -1.60 -33.17 3.19
CA ILE A 484 -2.20 -34.45 3.54
C ILE A 484 -2.86 -34.33 4.90
N GLY A 485 -4.06 -34.85 5.02
CA GLY A 485 -4.72 -34.82 6.30
C GLY A 485 -6.21 -35.10 6.29
N ARG A 486 -6.75 -35.01 7.47
CA ARG A 486 -8.17 -35.15 7.76
C ARG A 486 -8.65 -33.90 8.49
N GLY A 487 -9.77 -33.33 8.04
CA GLY A 487 -10.35 -32.15 8.68
C GLY A 487 -11.74 -31.81 8.20
N PHE A 488 -12.38 -30.92 8.90
CA PHE A 488 -13.64 -30.34 8.46
C PHE A 488 -13.41 -29.32 7.36
N GLU A 489 -14.19 -29.42 6.30
CA GLU A 489 -14.20 -28.49 5.19
C GLU A 489 -15.62 -27.99 4.91
N TYR A 490 -15.72 -26.89 4.16
CA TYR A 490 -16.99 -26.28 3.79
C TYR A 490 -17.39 -26.74 2.38
N ILE A 491 -18.66 -27.11 2.22
CA ILE A 491 -19.24 -27.48 0.92
C ILE A 491 -19.18 -26.25 -0.02
N TYR A 492 -19.53 -25.09 0.51
CA TYR A 492 -19.31 -23.83 -0.18
C TYR A 492 -18.55 -22.85 0.72
N PRO A 493 -17.45 -22.23 0.26
CA PRO A 493 -16.72 -21.27 1.05
C PRO A 493 -17.61 -20.08 1.34
N GLY A 494 -17.87 -19.83 2.63
CA GLY A 494 -18.69 -18.71 3.09
C GLY A 494 -17.88 -17.44 3.25
N ASP A 495 -18.33 -16.33 2.65
CA ASP A 495 -17.85 -14.98 3.01
C ASP A 495 -18.66 -14.42 4.18
N ALA A 496 -19.89 -14.92 4.38
CA ALA A 496 -20.72 -14.63 5.52
C ALA A 496 -20.33 -15.51 6.71
N TRP A 497 -20.02 -14.89 7.85
CA TRP A 497 -19.64 -15.67 9.02
C TRP A 497 -20.77 -16.57 9.52
N ILE A 498 -22.03 -16.22 9.22
CA ILE A 498 -23.17 -17.09 9.50
C ILE A 498 -23.07 -18.44 8.74
N ASN A 499 -22.49 -18.46 7.54
CA ASN A 499 -22.29 -19.68 6.77
C ASN A 499 -21.19 -20.57 7.37
N VAL A 500 -20.25 -19.98 8.11
CA VAL A 500 -19.20 -20.72 8.84
C VAL A 500 -19.79 -21.48 10.04
N LEU A 501 -20.88 -20.98 10.60
CA LEU A 501 -21.57 -21.60 11.72
C LEU A 501 -22.57 -22.67 11.27
N LYS A 502 -22.99 -22.68 9.99
CA LYS A 502 -23.95 -23.66 9.48
C LYS A 502 -23.34 -25.05 9.39
N ARG A 503 -23.96 -26.02 10.08
CA ARG A 503 -23.58 -27.44 10.01
C ARG A 503 -23.89 -28.06 8.63
N SER A 504 -24.95 -27.60 7.98
CA SER A 504 -25.30 -27.97 6.61
C SER A 504 -24.24 -27.65 5.58
N ASN A 505 -23.27 -26.78 5.95
CA ASN A 505 -22.14 -26.38 5.09
C ASN A 505 -20.84 -27.12 5.40
N VAL A 506 -20.85 -28.12 6.30
CA VAL A 506 -19.61 -28.77 6.76
C VAL A 506 -19.62 -30.25 6.36
N TYR A 507 -18.51 -30.76 5.91
CA TYR A 507 -18.24 -32.18 5.69
C TYR A 507 -16.85 -32.54 6.20
N LEU A 508 -16.56 -33.82 6.33
CA LEU A 508 -15.25 -34.30 6.74
C LEU A 508 -14.48 -34.77 5.50
N ASN A 509 -13.30 -34.20 5.31
CA ASN A 509 -12.43 -34.51 4.16
C ASN A 509 -11.14 -35.18 4.65
N ASN A 510 -10.82 -36.34 4.11
CA ASN A 510 -9.51 -36.97 4.22
C ASN A 510 -8.87 -36.83 2.85
N SER A 511 -7.86 -35.95 2.72
CA SER A 511 -7.32 -35.61 1.40
C SER A 511 -5.81 -35.61 1.33
N ILE A 512 -5.34 -35.89 0.11
CA ILE A 512 -3.99 -35.58 -0.34
C ILE A 512 -4.13 -34.59 -1.48
N GLU A 513 -3.50 -33.43 -1.33
CA GLU A 513 -3.54 -32.36 -2.30
C GLU A 513 -2.14 -32.07 -2.82
N ILE A 514 -2.01 -31.87 -4.12
CA ILE A 514 -0.79 -31.44 -4.80
C ILE A 514 -1.14 -30.21 -5.64
N GLY A 515 -0.40 -29.12 -5.43
CA GLY A 515 -0.60 -27.89 -6.19
C GLY A 515 0.69 -27.39 -6.81
N HIS A 516 0.57 -26.72 -7.94
CA HIS A 516 1.67 -26.08 -8.62
C HIS A 516 1.25 -24.75 -9.21
N GLU A 517 1.99 -23.68 -8.89
CA GLU A 517 1.76 -22.32 -9.42
C GLU A 517 3.02 -21.83 -10.12
N LEU A 518 2.88 -21.18 -11.27
CA LEU A 518 3.98 -20.48 -11.94
C LEU A 518 3.48 -19.51 -13.02
N GLU A 519 4.32 -18.54 -13.37
CA GLU A 519 4.17 -17.79 -14.61
C GLU A 519 4.82 -18.58 -15.74
N LEU A 520 4.02 -19.03 -16.72
CA LEU A 520 4.47 -19.79 -17.89
C LEU A 520 5.28 -18.90 -18.85
N PHE A 521 4.72 -17.76 -19.17
CA PHE A 521 5.33 -16.67 -19.93
C PHE A 521 4.67 -15.36 -19.56
N ARG A 522 5.21 -14.24 -20.04
CA ARG A 522 4.84 -12.88 -19.58
C ARG A 522 3.35 -12.67 -19.51
N GLY A 523 2.85 -12.50 -18.28
CA GLY A 523 1.46 -12.22 -17.98
C GLY A 523 0.53 -13.43 -18.07
N VAL A 524 1.05 -14.64 -18.30
CA VAL A 524 0.28 -15.89 -18.23
C VAL A 524 0.70 -16.66 -17.00
N HIS A 525 -0.19 -16.72 -16.02
CA HIS A 525 -0.02 -17.48 -14.78
C HIS A 525 -0.89 -18.72 -14.82
N MET A 526 -0.32 -19.85 -14.40
CA MET A 526 -1.00 -21.13 -14.28
C MET A 526 -1.03 -21.57 -12.83
N ILE A 527 -2.18 -22.06 -12.40
CA ILE A 527 -2.39 -22.73 -11.12
C ILE A 527 -2.99 -24.10 -11.41
N ASN A 528 -2.34 -25.12 -10.94
CA ASN A 528 -2.83 -26.50 -11.04
C ASN A 528 -3.00 -27.03 -9.62
N ASP A 529 -4.15 -27.64 -9.36
CA ASP A 529 -4.43 -28.33 -8.11
C ASP A 529 -4.98 -29.72 -8.46
N PHE A 530 -4.50 -30.74 -7.75
CA PHE A 530 -4.94 -32.12 -7.85
C PHE A 530 -5.22 -32.65 -6.45
N GLU A 531 -6.38 -33.27 -6.25
CA GLU A 531 -6.79 -33.80 -4.96
C GLU A 531 -7.30 -35.22 -5.08
N ILE A 532 -6.88 -36.06 -4.15
CA ILE A 532 -7.43 -37.39 -3.87
C ILE A 532 -8.07 -37.28 -2.49
N ALA A 533 -9.34 -37.61 -2.39
CA ALA A 533 -10.09 -37.37 -1.16
C ALA A 533 -11.07 -38.56 -0.89
N LEU A 534 -11.22 -38.86 0.39
CA LEU A 534 -12.34 -39.62 0.93
C LEU A 534 -13.24 -38.65 1.69
N ARG A 535 -14.43 -38.41 1.16
CA ARG A 535 -15.40 -37.45 1.66
C ARG A 535 -16.46 -38.14 2.49
N ARG A 536 -16.77 -37.58 3.68
CA ARG A 536 -17.70 -38.15 4.62
C ARG A 536 -18.65 -37.08 5.17
N THR A 537 -19.89 -37.49 5.39
CA THR A 537 -20.86 -36.66 6.08
C THR A 537 -20.48 -36.47 7.57
N VAL A 538 -20.96 -35.42 8.15
CA VAL A 538 -20.90 -35.14 9.60
C VAL A 538 -22.27 -35.32 10.29
N ALA A 539 -23.22 -35.91 9.60
CA ALA A 539 -24.60 -36.14 10.14
C ALA A 539 -24.61 -36.91 11.47
N ASN A 540 -23.69 -37.86 11.63
CA ASN A 540 -23.57 -38.68 12.84
C ASN A 540 -22.74 -38.05 13.97
N TYR A 541 -22.28 -36.81 13.82
CA TYR A 541 -21.52 -36.13 14.86
C TYR A 541 -22.43 -35.63 15.99
N LYS A 542 -22.07 -35.94 17.22
CA LYS A 542 -22.75 -35.44 18.42
C LYS A 542 -22.43 -33.93 18.52
N ILE A 543 -23.48 -33.13 18.66
CA ILE A 543 -23.42 -31.67 18.77
C ILE A 543 -23.67 -31.17 20.19
N ASN A 544 -23.47 -29.91 20.42
CA ASN A 544 -23.87 -29.27 21.67
C ASN A 544 -25.30 -28.75 21.56
N GLU A 545 -26.25 -29.47 22.09
CA GLU A 545 -27.70 -29.15 22.03
C GLU A 545 -27.98 -27.72 22.50
N ARG A 546 -27.39 -27.28 23.61
CA ARG A 546 -27.62 -25.90 24.15
C ARG A 546 -27.16 -24.81 23.19
N VAL A 547 -26.04 -25.02 22.54
CA VAL A 547 -25.53 -24.06 21.54
C VAL A 547 -26.39 -24.14 20.27
N ASP A 548 -26.86 -25.31 19.93
CA ASP A 548 -27.73 -25.53 18.80
C ASP A 548 -29.12 -24.92 18.97
N ASP A 549 -29.70 -25.02 20.16
CA ASP A 549 -30.99 -24.39 20.53
C ASP A 549 -30.91 -22.86 20.40
N VAL A 550 -29.79 -22.28 20.83
CA VAL A 550 -29.55 -20.81 20.68
C VAL A 550 -29.32 -20.45 19.22
N LEU A 551 -28.55 -21.24 18.48
CA LEU A 551 -28.25 -20.97 17.07
C LEU A 551 -29.38 -21.42 16.14
N GLY A 552 -30.14 -22.46 16.50
CA GLY A 552 -31.26 -23.02 15.72
C GLY A 552 -32.40 -22.01 15.51
N GLY A 553 -32.58 -21.06 16.45
CA GLY A 553 -33.47 -19.92 16.28
C GLY A 553 -32.96 -18.86 15.30
N ILE A 554 -31.65 -18.85 14.99
CA ILE A 554 -30.99 -17.90 14.08
C ILE A 554 -30.67 -18.54 12.73
N LEU A 555 -30.39 -19.85 12.70
CA LEU A 555 -29.93 -20.58 11.51
C LEU A 555 -31.03 -21.54 11.05
N THR A 556 -31.81 -21.12 10.08
CA THR A 556 -32.77 -22.03 9.39
C THR A 556 -32.00 -23.12 8.63
N ASP A 557 -32.54 -24.34 8.59
CA ASP A 557 -31.98 -25.50 7.86
C ASP A 557 -30.52 -25.83 8.23
N ASN A 558 -30.26 -25.99 9.54
CA ASN A 558 -28.90 -26.23 10.05
C ASN A 558 -28.54 -27.72 10.16
N HIS A 559 -29.30 -28.62 9.57
CA HIS A 559 -28.99 -30.05 9.56
C HIS A 559 -27.85 -30.36 8.60
N PRO A 560 -26.85 -31.14 9.01
CA PRO A 560 -25.81 -31.61 8.12
C PRO A 560 -26.38 -32.31 6.90
N ILE A 561 -25.75 -32.13 5.75
CA ILE A 561 -26.12 -32.90 4.55
C ILE A 561 -25.65 -34.34 4.76
N ASP A 562 -26.58 -35.29 4.71
CA ASP A 562 -26.25 -36.68 4.81
C ASP A 562 -25.99 -37.31 3.42
N PHE A 563 -24.86 -37.97 3.31
CA PHE A 563 -24.45 -38.70 2.09
C PHE A 563 -23.54 -39.89 2.45
N GLU A 564 -23.54 -40.92 1.64
CA GLU A 564 -22.64 -42.04 1.82
C GLU A 564 -21.20 -41.62 1.58
N PRO A 565 -20.22 -42.12 2.37
CA PRO A 565 -18.81 -41.85 2.14
C PRO A 565 -18.38 -42.30 0.74
N TYR A 566 -17.65 -41.45 0.04
CA TYR A 566 -17.17 -41.75 -1.30
C TYR A 566 -15.77 -41.22 -1.56
N ASN A 567 -15.05 -41.89 -2.46
CA ASN A 567 -13.78 -41.46 -2.96
C ASN A 567 -13.94 -40.43 -4.10
N ALA A 568 -13.13 -39.42 -4.08
CA ALA A 568 -13.15 -38.38 -5.08
C ALA A 568 -11.73 -38.06 -5.54
N VAL A 569 -11.50 -38.08 -6.83
CA VAL A 569 -10.28 -37.54 -7.44
C VAL A 569 -10.66 -36.45 -8.38
N TYR A 570 -10.12 -35.27 -8.16
CA TYR A 570 -10.31 -34.19 -9.11
C TYR A 570 -9.03 -33.38 -9.38
N GLY A 571 -8.98 -32.82 -10.57
CA GLY A 571 -7.97 -31.90 -10.99
C GLY A 571 -8.57 -30.55 -11.34
N GLN A 572 -7.82 -29.48 -11.10
CA GLN A 572 -8.19 -28.13 -11.55
C GLN A 572 -7.00 -27.46 -12.21
N VAL A 573 -7.23 -26.86 -13.38
CA VAL A 573 -6.27 -26.01 -14.08
C VAL A 573 -6.88 -24.63 -14.23
N LYS A 574 -6.18 -23.60 -13.75
CA LYS A 574 -6.54 -22.19 -13.95
C LYS A 574 -5.44 -21.49 -14.71
N LEU A 575 -5.81 -20.82 -15.79
CA LEU A 575 -4.93 -19.97 -16.57
C LEU A 575 -5.41 -18.52 -16.46
N PHE A 576 -4.54 -17.64 -16.06
CA PHE A 576 -4.78 -16.21 -16.00
C PHE A 576 -3.91 -15.52 -17.04
N PHE A 577 -4.50 -14.67 -17.84
CA PHE A 577 -3.78 -13.87 -18.81
C PHE A 577 -3.98 -12.37 -18.54
N THR A 578 -2.91 -11.68 -18.19
CA THR A 578 -2.88 -10.23 -17.99
C THR A 578 -2.01 -9.58 -19.06
N PRO A 579 -2.61 -9.00 -20.11
CA PRO A 579 -1.85 -8.35 -21.18
C PRO A 579 -0.98 -7.22 -20.66
N LYS A 580 0.23 -7.08 -21.20
CA LYS A 580 1.17 -5.99 -20.86
C LYS A 580 1.40 -5.82 -19.33
N LEU A 581 1.44 -6.93 -18.60
CA LEU A 581 1.76 -6.95 -17.18
C LEU A 581 3.15 -6.34 -16.95
N LYS A 582 3.21 -5.28 -16.13
CA LYS A 582 4.45 -4.58 -15.80
C LYS A 582 5.09 -5.19 -14.56
N TYR A 583 6.43 -5.17 -14.52
CA TYR A 583 7.18 -5.66 -13.38
C TYR A 583 8.50 -4.91 -13.18
N ILE A 584 9.02 -5.00 -11.96
CA ILE A 584 10.38 -4.63 -11.55
C ILE A 584 11.18 -5.92 -11.41
N ARG A 585 12.38 -5.95 -11.96
CA ARG A 585 13.34 -7.03 -11.77
C ARG A 585 14.35 -6.65 -10.69
N GLU A 586 14.29 -7.32 -9.57
CA GLU A 586 15.32 -7.29 -8.53
C GLU A 586 16.31 -8.43 -8.74
N PRO A 587 17.51 -8.43 -8.13
CA PRO A 587 18.52 -9.47 -8.35
C PRO A 587 18.03 -10.89 -8.10
N LYS A 588 17.12 -11.07 -7.14
CA LYS A 588 16.68 -12.40 -6.70
C LYS A 588 15.18 -12.66 -6.87
N GLU A 589 14.42 -11.67 -7.31
CA GLU A 589 12.96 -11.77 -7.43
C GLU A 589 12.37 -10.82 -8.48
N LYS A 590 11.12 -11.05 -8.83
CA LYS A 590 10.34 -10.24 -9.74
C LYS A 590 9.11 -9.69 -9.02
N ILE A 591 8.92 -8.36 -9.07
CA ILE A 591 7.82 -7.66 -8.41
C ILE A 591 6.83 -7.16 -9.45
N TYR A 592 5.60 -7.65 -9.42
CA TYR A 592 4.56 -7.26 -10.37
C TYR A 592 3.92 -5.93 -9.99
N LEU A 593 3.81 -5.02 -10.94
CA LEU A 593 3.19 -3.69 -10.80
C LEU A 593 1.73 -3.64 -11.28
N GLY A 594 1.26 -4.73 -11.92
CA GLY A 594 -0.05 -4.77 -12.54
C GLY A 594 -0.08 -4.30 -13.99
N SER A 595 -1.28 -4.21 -14.54
CA SER A 595 -1.53 -3.80 -15.92
C SER A 595 -2.67 -2.78 -15.99
N LYS A 596 -2.72 -2.04 -17.11
CA LYS A 596 -3.89 -1.23 -17.47
C LYS A 596 -4.96 -2.02 -18.22
N TRP A 597 -4.68 -3.28 -18.54
CA TRP A 597 -5.57 -4.19 -19.23
C TRP A 597 -6.26 -5.12 -18.24
N PRO A 598 -7.44 -5.65 -18.58
CA PRO A 598 -8.09 -6.66 -17.75
C PRO A 598 -7.27 -7.94 -17.68
N THR A 599 -7.49 -8.70 -16.62
CA THR A 599 -7.05 -10.08 -16.49
C THR A 599 -8.17 -11.00 -16.95
N PHE A 600 -7.87 -11.82 -17.93
CA PHE A 600 -8.74 -12.88 -18.41
C PHE A 600 -8.35 -14.17 -17.71
N TYR A 601 -9.34 -14.99 -17.36
CA TYR A 601 -9.04 -16.33 -16.86
C TYR A 601 -9.96 -17.39 -17.41
N VAL A 602 -9.43 -18.59 -17.47
CA VAL A 602 -10.18 -19.82 -17.72
C VAL A 602 -9.84 -20.81 -16.61
N SER A 603 -10.84 -21.47 -16.09
CA SER A 603 -10.69 -22.53 -15.09
C SER A 603 -11.43 -23.76 -15.57
N TRP A 604 -10.72 -24.86 -15.62
CA TRP A 604 -11.28 -26.19 -15.88
C TRP A 604 -11.11 -27.04 -14.63
N ARG A 605 -12.19 -27.59 -14.11
CA ARG A 605 -12.22 -28.51 -12.98
C ARG A 605 -12.87 -29.80 -13.44
N LYS A 606 -12.17 -30.91 -13.23
CA LYS A 606 -12.57 -32.23 -13.68
C LYS A 606 -12.61 -33.24 -12.54
N GLY A 607 -13.74 -33.92 -12.36
CA GLY A 607 -13.86 -35.16 -11.59
C GLY A 607 -13.38 -36.34 -12.43
N ILE A 608 -12.49 -37.15 -11.88
CA ILE A 608 -11.84 -38.26 -12.61
C ILE A 608 -12.33 -39.58 -12.05
N LYS A 609 -13.23 -40.25 -12.74
CA LYS A 609 -13.83 -41.53 -12.33
C LYS A 609 -12.84 -42.70 -12.43
N GLY A 610 -12.90 -43.61 -11.48
CA GLY A 610 -12.17 -44.90 -11.47
C GLY A 610 -10.72 -44.81 -11.04
N VAL A 611 -10.10 -43.61 -11.00
CA VAL A 611 -8.75 -43.45 -10.48
C VAL A 611 -8.84 -43.41 -8.95
N PHE A 612 -8.08 -44.25 -8.25
CA PHE A 612 -8.16 -44.47 -6.79
C PHE A 612 -9.61 -44.70 -6.31
N ASP A 613 -10.37 -45.50 -7.06
CA ASP A 613 -11.79 -45.79 -6.79
C ASP A 613 -12.70 -44.58 -6.74
N SER A 614 -12.35 -43.51 -7.45
CA SER A 614 -13.13 -42.28 -7.50
C SER A 614 -14.50 -42.51 -8.14
N GLU A 615 -15.51 -41.99 -7.46
CA GLU A 615 -16.93 -42.09 -7.87
C GLU A 615 -17.45 -40.87 -8.59
N ILE A 616 -16.60 -39.78 -8.74
CA ILE A 616 -17.02 -38.54 -9.37
C ILE A 616 -16.62 -38.47 -10.85
N ASP A 617 -17.57 -38.06 -11.71
CA ASP A 617 -17.36 -37.80 -13.13
C ASP A 617 -18.07 -36.51 -13.53
N PHE A 618 -17.32 -35.42 -13.62
CA PHE A 618 -17.83 -34.14 -14.05
C PHE A 618 -16.76 -33.30 -14.72
N ASP A 619 -17.20 -32.38 -15.58
CA ASP A 619 -16.34 -31.33 -16.16
C ASP A 619 -17.04 -29.98 -15.97
N TYR A 620 -16.36 -29.05 -15.30
CA TYR A 620 -16.81 -27.68 -15.09
C TYR A 620 -15.82 -26.69 -15.70
N LEU A 621 -16.33 -25.83 -16.58
CA LEU A 621 -15.57 -24.76 -17.20
C LEU A 621 -16.08 -23.40 -16.71
N GLU A 622 -15.17 -22.51 -16.37
CA GLU A 622 -15.47 -21.13 -15.99
C GLU A 622 -14.54 -20.16 -16.72
N PHE A 623 -15.10 -19.13 -17.30
CA PHE A 623 -14.39 -18.03 -17.95
C PHE A 623 -14.70 -16.75 -17.20
N GLY A 624 -13.71 -15.88 -17.04
CA GLY A 624 -13.93 -14.61 -16.38
C GLY A 624 -12.97 -13.52 -16.82
N ILE A 625 -13.40 -12.31 -16.53
CA ILE A 625 -12.64 -11.08 -16.76
C ILE A 625 -12.68 -10.26 -15.47
N GLU A 626 -11.52 -9.88 -14.99
CA GLU A 626 -11.35 -9.02 -13.82
C GLU A 626 -10.57 -7.77 -14.21
N HIS A 627 -11.03 -6.61 -13.80
CA HIS A 627 -10.30 -5.38 -14.10
C HIS A 627 -10.50 -4.31 -13.04
N LYS A 628 -9.44 -3.53 -12.84
CA LYS A 628 -9.42 -2.33 -12.02
C LYS A 628 -9.10 -1.11 -12.89
N ILE A 629 -10.09 -0.26 -13.10
CA ILE A 629 -9.98 0.96 -13.90
C ILE A 629 -9.80 2.16 -12.98
N LYS A 630 -8.76 2.95 -13.20
CA LYS A 630 -8.54 4.22 -12.49
C LYS A 630 -9.09 5.36 -13.34
N LEU A 631 -10.16 6.02 -12.85
CA LEU A 631 -10.87 7.10 -13.54
C LEU A 631 -10.36 8.50 -13.13
N GLY A 632 -9.09 8.62 -12.80
CA GLY A 632 -8.51 9.88 -12.38
C GLY A 632 -9.11 10.38 -11.07
N VAL A 633 -9.52 11.63 -11.02
CA VAL A 633 -10.12 12.27 -9.83
C VAL A 633 -11.51 11.75 -9.49
N ALA A 634 -12.16 11.02 -10.39
CA ALA A 634 -13.48 10.43 -10.17
C ALA A 634 -13.43 9.13 -9.36
N GLY A 635 -12.25 8.57 -9.13
CA GLY A 635 -12.09 7.36 -8.34
C GLY A 635 -11.62 6.14 -9.12
N GLU A 636 -11.94 4.95 -8.62
CA GLU A 636 -11.58 3.69 -9.25
C GLU A 636 -12.77 2.73 -9.30
N THR A 637 -12.85 2.00 -10.41
CA THR A 637 -13.86 0.98 -10.64
C THR A 637 -13.22 -0.39 -10.70
N ASN A 638 -13.69 -1.32 -9.89
CA ASN A 638 -13.34 -2.74 -9.95
C ASN A 638 -14.54 -3.51 -10.48
N TYR A 639 -14.36 -4.36 -11.47
CA TYR A 639 -15.41 -5.25 -11.94
C TYR A 639 -14.92 -6.65 -12.20
N VAL A 640 -15.84 -7.60 -12.04
CA VAL A 640 -15.66 -9.02 -12.36
C VAL A 640 -16.86 -9.45 -13.17
N ILE A 641 -16.62 -10.05 -14.32
CA ILE A 641 -17.67 -10.69 -15.15
C ILE A 641 -17.23 -12.12 -15.37
N LYS A 642 -18.10 -13.06 -15.13
CA LYS A 642 -17.82 -14.49 -15.31
C LYS A 642 -19.02 -15.26 -15.78
N THR A 643 -18.73 -16.36 -16.48
CA THR A 643 -19.71 -17.37 -16.90
C THR A 643 -19.10 -18.74 -16.67
N GLY A 644 -19.91 -19.69 -16.33
CA GLY A 644 -19.48 -21.08 -16.17
C GLY A 644 -20.59 -22.05 -16.54
N ASP A 645 -20.16 -23.27 -16.83
CA ASP A 645 -21.07 -24.32 -17.27
C ASP A 645 -20.50 -25.66 -16.87
N PHE A 646 -21.36 -26.61 -16.51
CA PHE A 646 -21.03 -28.04 -16.39
C PHE A 646 -21.27 -28.71 -17.74
N VAL A 647 -20.19 -29.06 -18.42
CA VAL A 647 -20.28 -29.77 -19.72
C VAL A 647 -20.43 -31.29 -19.52
N ASN A 648 -20.19 -31.77 -18.31
CA ASN A 648 -20.44 -33.15 -17.89
C ASN A 648 -20.89 -33.15 -16.43
N THR A 649 -22.00 -33.83 -16.12
CA THR A 649 -22.60 -33.94 -14.78
C THR A 649 -22.92 -35.40 -14.41
N LYS A 650 -22.35 -36.42 -15.08
CA LYS A 650 -22.70 -37.82 -14.89
C LYS A 650 -22.73 -38.29 -13.45
N ASP A 651 -21.64 -38.02 -12.72
CA ASP A 651 -21.50 -38.35 -11.29
C ASP A 651 -21.02 -37.09 -10.55
N LEU A 652 -21.83 -36.05 -10.62
CA LEU A 652 -21.61 -34.78 -9.90
C LEU A 652 -22.21 -34.88 -8.50
N ARG A 653 -21.41 -34.68 -7.46
CA ARG A 653 -21.81 -34.73 -6.05
C ARG A 653 -21.96 -33.35 -5.44
N VAL A 654 -22.72 -33.24 -4.35
CA VAL A 654 -23.07 -31.96 -3.67
C VAL A 654 -21.85 -31.09 -3.33
N ILE A 655 -20.73 -31.71 -2.96
CA ILE A 655 -19.49 -30.98 -2.60
C ILE A 655 -18.87 -30.32 -3.83
N ASP A 656 -19.12 -30.87 -5.03
CA ASP A 656 -18.54 -30.38 -6.29
C ASP A 656 -19.41 -29.37 -7.03
N TYR A 657 -20.58 -29.06 -6.50
CA TYR A 657 -21.50 -28.11 -7.10
C TYR A 657 -20.88 -26.70 -7.19
N LYS A 658 -21.33 -25.93 -8.15
CA LYS A 658 -21.09 -24.49 -8.20
C LYS A 658 -22.18 -23.77 -7.43
N PHE A 659 -21.79 -23.03 -6.39
CA PHE A 659 -22.74 -22.29 -5.57
C PHE A 659 -22.73 -20.80 -5.90
N MET A 660 -23.92 -20.22 -6.08
CA MET A 660 -24.13 -18.77 -6.07
C MET A 660 -24.27 -18.34 -4.62
N ARG A 661 -23.44 -17.38 -4.20
CA ARG A 661 -23.21 -17.11 -2.79
C ARG A 661 -24.00 -15.88 -2.32
N ARG A 662 -24.77 -16.07 -1.27
CA ARG A 662 -25.39 -15.02 -0.50
C ARG A 662 -24.35 -14.36 0.42
N GLY A 663 -24.34 -13.02 0.51
CA GLY A 663 -23.63 -12.30 1.54
C GLY A 663 -24.24 -12.47 2.93
N ASP A 664 -23.57 -11.96 3.96
CA ASP A 664 -24.07 -11.95 5.33
C ASP A 664 -25.37 -11.14 5.44
N PRO A 665 -26.35 -11.54 6.28
CA PRO A 665 -27.58 -10.75 6.47
C PRO A 665 -27.34 -9.35 7.00
N PHE A 666 -26.38 -9.18 7.90
CA PHE A 666 -26.08 -7.92 8.61
C PHE A 666 -24.82 -7.25 8.11
N PHE A 667 -23.81 -8.05 7.78
CA PHE A 667 -22.53 -7.53 7.35
C PHE A 667 -22.43 -7.43 5.82
N PHE A 668 -21.79 -6.36 5.36
CA PHE A 668 -21.49 -6.18 3.95
C PHE A 668 -20.28 -7.05 3.58
N ALA A 669 -20.54 -8.09 2.79
CA ALA A 669 -19.52 -9.00 2.32
C ALA A 669 -18.79 -8.44 1.09
N ASP A 670 -17.68 -9.09 0.67
CA ASP A 670 -16.96 -8.71 -0.54
C ASP A 670 -17.90 -8.76 -1.78
N PRO A 671 -18.28 -7.62 -2.35
CA PRO A 671 -19.29 -7.57 -3.42
C PRO A 671 -18.79 -8.15 -4.75
N GLN A 672 -17.50 -8.44 -4.88
CA GLN A 672 -16.96 -9.12 -6.07
C GLN A 672 -17.12 -10.63 -5.99
N LYS A 673 -17.41 -11.18 -4.82
CA LYS A 673 -17.52 -12.63 -4.59
C LYS A 673 -18.92 -13.10 -4.24
N SER A 674 -19.74 -12.25 -3.63
CA SER A 674 -21.05 -12.61 -3.13
C SER A 674 -22.07 -11.50 -3.36
N PHE A 675 -23.34 -11.88 -3.53
CA PHE A 675 -24.45 -10.95 -3.62
C PHE A 675 -24.94 -10.56 -2.23
N GLN A 676 -25.19 -9.26 -2.03
CA GLN A 676 -25.53 -8.73 -0.72
C GLN A 676 -26.98 -9.06 -0.29
N SER A 677 -27.89 -9.13 -1.21
CA SER A 677 -29.32 -9.31 -0.95
C SER A 677 -29.91 -10.60 -1.52
N LEU A 678 -29.10 -11.48 -2.09
CA LEU A 678 -29.57 -12.79 -2.56
C LEU A 678 -30.17 -13.55 -1.35
N ASP A 679 -31.36 -14.17 -1.54
CA ASP A 679 -32.13 -14.77 -0.43
C ASP A 679 -31.44 -15.99 0.17
N SER A 680 -30.82 -16.82 -0.67
CA SER A 680 -30.11 -18.02 -0.23
C SER A 680 -28.90 -18.30 -1.10
N THR A 681 -27.95 -19.06 -0.54
CA THR A 681 -26.90 -19.70 -1.33
C THR A 681 -27.48 -20.94 -1.97
N PHE A 682 -27.34 -21.10 -3.29
CA PHE A 682 -27.92 -22.23 -4.03
C PHE A 682 -26.95 -22.76 -5.09
N PRO A 683 -27.03 -24.05 -5.41
CA PRO A 683 -26.22 -24.65 -6.47
C PRO A 683 -26.74 -24.27 -7.86
N VAL A 684 -25.82 -24.28 -8.84
CA VAL A 684 -26.11 -24.11 -10.26
C VAL A 684 -25.40 -25.24 -11.02
N PHE A 685 -26.12 -25.90 -11.91
CA PHE A 685 -25.65 -27.07 -12.68
C PHE A 685 -25.48 -26.75 -14.16
N ASP A 686 -26.17 -25.75 -14.64
CA ASP A 686 -26.12 -25.27 -16.02
C ASP A 686 -25.40 -23.93 -16.12
N ARG A 687 -25.45 -23.37 -17.31
CA ARG A 687 -24.82 -22.07 -17.61
C ARG A 687 -25.38 -20.94 -16.76
N TYR A 688 -24.48 -20.13 -16.26
CA TYR A 688 -24.81 -18.90 -15.57
C TYR A 688 -23.95 -17.74 -16.08
N TYR A 689 -24.47 -16.53 -15.88
CA TYR A 689 -23.77 -15.28 -16.12
C TYR A 689 -23.82 -14.44 -14.87
N GLN A 690 -22.67 -13.98 -14.42
CA GLN A 690 -22.52 -13.17 -13.23
C GLN A 690 -21.64 -11.96 -13.53
N GLY A 691 -22.06 -10.78 -13.10
CA GLY A 691 -21.25 -9.56 -13.14
C GLY A 691 -21.37 -8.81 -11.83
N ASN A 692 -20.26 -8.29 -11.35
CA ASN A 692 -20.17 -7.46 -10.14
C ASN A 692 -19.29 -6.25 -10.44
N ILE A 693 -19.73 -5.07 -10.02
CA ILE A 693 -19.03 -3.81 -10.20
C ILE A 693 -19.03 -3.03 -8.89
N VAL A 694 -17.91 -2.43 -8.57
CA VAL A 694 -17.75 -1.56 -7.40
C VAL A 694 -16.96 -0.33 -7.82
N HIS A 695 -17.51 0.83 -7.59
CA HIS A 695 -16.85 2.11 -7.80
C HIS A 695 -16.59 2.80 -6.47
N SER A 696 -15.33 3.09 -6.18
CA SER A 696 -14.87 3.84 -5.00
C SER A 696 -14.54 5.26 -5.42
N PHE A 697 -15.28 6.24 -4.92
CA PHE A 697 -15.10 7.66 -5.23
C PHE A 697 -13.96 8.29 -4.43
N HIS A 698 -13.52 7.65 -3.33
CA HIS A 698 -12.45 8.15 -2.44
C HIS A 698 -12.67 9.59 -1.97
N GLY A 699 -13.91 9.94 -1.65
CA GLY A 699 -14.28 11.27 -1.18
C GLY A 699 -14.47 12.33 -2.28
N ALA A 700 -14.49 11.94 -3.55
CA ALA A 700 -14.60 12.89 -4.66
C ALA A 700 -15.90 13.70 -4.67
N LEU A 701 -16.99 13.20 -4.08
CA LEU A 701 -18.30 13.84 -4.01
C LEU A 701 -18.51 14.55 -2.67
N ILE A 702 -18.44 13.81 -1.55
CA ILE A 702 -18.81 14.30 -0.20
C ILE A 702 -17.76 15.25 0.38
N SER A 703 -16.50 15.10 0.03
CA SER A 703 -15.45 15.99 0.55
C SER A 703 -15.58 17.45 0.13
N LYS A 704 -16.45 17.74 -0.84
CA LYS A 704 -16.81 19.11 -1.20
C LYS A 704 -17.61 19.83 -0.08
N ILE A 705 -18.19 19.08 0.85
CA ILE A 705 -18.95 19.60 1.98
C ILE A 705 -17.99 19.66 3.19
N PRO A 706 -17.77 20.85 3.81
CA PRO A 706 -16.74 21.04 4.84
C PRO A 706 -16.87 20.07 6.04
N PHE A 707 -18.08 19.81 6.49
CA PHE A 707 -18.37 18.89 7.60
C PHE A 707 -17.89 17.46 7.30
N PHE A 708 -18.27 16.92 6.13
CA PHE A 708 -17.92 15.56 5.73
C PHE A 708 -16.42 15.41 5.43
N LYS A 709 -15.76 16.47 4.94
CA LYS A 709 -14.30 16.47 4.76
C LYS A 709 -13.56 16.21 6.08
N LYS A 710 -14.01 16.81 7.20
CA LYS A 710 -13.42 16.58 8.53
C LYS A 710 -13.62 15.13 9.00
N LEU A 711 -14.71 14.48 8.62
CA LEU A 711 -15.00 13.09 8.95
C LEU A 711 -14.20 12.09 8.10
N ARG A 712 -13.54 12.53 7.04
CA ARG A 712 -12.75 11.67 6.12
C ARG A 712 -13.55 10.48 5.61
N LEU A 713 -14.79 10.72 5.22
CA LEU A 713 -15.66 9.70 4.63
C LEU A 713 -15.35 9.52 3.15
N GLU A 714 -15.44 8.29 2.70
CA GLU A 714 -15.30 7.91 1.29
C GLU A 714 -16.60 7.25 0.83
N GLU A 715 -17.06 7.63 -0.34
CA GLU A 715 -18.27 7.07 -0.96
C GLU A 715 -17.90 5.86 -1.79
N VAL A 716 -18.78 4.87 -1.78
CA VAL A 716 -18.72 3.71 -2.63
C VAL A 716 -20.11 3.44 -3.21
N ALA A 717 -20.16 3.04 -4.46
CA ALA A 717 -21.36 2.56 -5.11
C ALA A 717 -21.04 1.33 -5.95
N GLY A 718 -22.01 0.50 -6.16
CA GLY A 718 -21.81 -0.69 -6.98
C GLY A 718 -23.07 -1.46 -7.19
N GLY A 719 -22.92 -2.65 -7.76
CA GLY A 719 -24.01 -3.56 -8.00
C GLY A 719 -23.53 -4.86 -8.61
N GLY A 720 -24.49 -5.75 -8.83
CA GLY A 720 -24.25 -7.02 -9.46
C GLY A 720 -25.47 -7.56 -10.14
N PHE A 721 -25.24 -8.46 -11.08
CA PHE A 721 -26.32 -9.23 -11.73
C PHE A 721 -25.98 -10.70 -11.76
N LEU A 722 -27.00 -11.52 -11.74
CA LEU A 722 -26.93 -12.97 -11.87
C LEU A 722 -28.07 -13.45 -12.78
N ILE A 723 -27.71 -14.23 -13.79
CA ILE A 723 -28.62 -14.95 -14.63
C ILE A 723 -28.28 -16.43 -14.49
N ALA A 724 -29.22 -17.24 -14.05
CA ALA A 724 -29.09 -18.69 -13.94
C ALA A 724 -30.27 -19.33 -14.67
N ASP A 725 -29.97 -19.90 -15.85
CA ASP A 725 -31.01 -20.36 -16.78
C ASP A 725 -31.81 -21.55 -16.22
N GLU A 726 -31.15 -22.47 -15.60
CA GLU A 726 -31.76 -23.67 -14.96
C GLU A 726 -32.86 -23.30 -13.93
N ARG A 727 -32.70 -22.22 -13.22
CA ARG A 727 -33.65 -21.74 -12.21
C ARG A 727 -34.60 -20.67 -12.76
N ASN A 728 -34.44 -20.29 -14.01
CA ASN A 728 -35.09 -19.12 -14.61
C ASN A 728 -34.94 -17.90 -13.67
N LEU A 729 -33.75 -17.72 -13.12
CA LEU A 729 -33.45 -16.62 -12.20
C LEU A 729 -32.77 -15.47 -12.95
N ARG A 730 -33.38 -14.29 -12.83
CA ARG A 730 -32.75 -13.02 -13.21
C ARG A 730 -32.73 -12.14 -11.98
N TYR A 731 -31.57 -11.87 -11.48
CA TYR A 731 -31.33 -11.13 -10.26
C TYR A 731 -30.40 -9.94 -10.52
N GLY A 732 -30.70 -8.82 -9.90
CA GLY A 732 -29.89 -7.63 -9.91
C GLY A 732 -29.88 -6.96 -8.54
N GLU A 733 -28.75 -6.40 -8.14
CA GLU A 733 -28.63 -5.58 -6.94
C GLU A 733 -27.78 -4.35 -7.20
N ILE A 734 -28.08 -3.28 -6.46
CA ILE A 734 -27.29 -2.07 -6.40
C ILE A 734 -27.06 -1.71 -4.94
N PHE A 735 -25.96 -1.05 -4.67
CA PHE A 735 -25.67 -0.53 -3.34
C PHE A 735 -24.92 0.79 -3.39
N VAL A 736 -25.11 1.57 -2.33
CA VAL A 736 -24.34 2.76 -2.03
C VAL A 736 -23.86 2.69 -0.59
N GLY A 737 -22.70 3.23 -0.31
CA GLY A 737 -22.15 3.17 1.03
C GLY A 737 -21.21 4.33 1.34
N LEU A 738 -21.01 4.52 2.64
CA LEU A 738 -20.04 5.44 3.21
C LEU A 738 -19.03 4.65 4.02
N GLU A 739 -17.75 4.82 3.70
CA GLU A 739 -16.65 4.13 4.32
C GLU A 739 -15.74 5.12 5.06
N ARG A 740 -15.08 4.68 6.13
CA ARG A 740 -14.01 5.42 6.78
C ARG A 740 -12.86 4.51 7.11
N ILE A 741 -11.65 4.97 6.77
CA ILE A 741 -10.41 4.25 7.05
C ILE A 741 -9.80 4.78 8.36
N PHE A 742 -9.51 3.88 9.27
CA PHE A 742 -8.85 4.16 10.55
C PHE A 742 -7.45 3.53 10.57
N LYS A 743 -6.47 4.25 11.13
CA LYS A 743 -5.19 3.64 11.50
C LYS A 743 -5.42 2.72 12.71
N TRP A 744 -4.96 1.47 12.63
CA TRP A 744 -5.08 0.57 13.78
C TRP A 744 -4.15 1.02 14.91
N PRO A 745 -4.67 1.21 16.14
CA PRO A 745 -3.88 1.85 17.18
C PRO A 745 -2.69 1.04 17.68
N VAL A 746 -2.73 -0.29 17.58
CA VAL A 746 -1.67 -1.20 18.05
C VAL A 746 -0.58 -1.39 16.98
N ASN A 747 -0.98 -1.42 15.71
CA ASN A 747 -0.07 -1.57 14.58
C ASN A 747 -0.41 -0.54 13.51
N PRO A 748 0.36 0.54 13.38
CA PRO A 748 0.07 1.61 12.41
C PRO A 748 0.14 1.16 10.94
N LEU A 749 0.71 -0.02 10.68
CA LEU A 749 0.75 -0.63 9.34
C LEU A 749 -0.55 -1.35 8.98
N THR A 750 -1.41 -1.59 9.96
CA THR A 750 -2.73 -2.20 9.77
C THR A 750 -3.78 -1.08 9.71
N LYS A 751 -4.60 -1.11 8.68
CA LYS A 751 -5.73 -0.17 8.53
C LYS A 751 -7.03 -0.93 8.72
N LEU A 752 -7.99 -0.29 9.36
CA LEU A 752 -9.35 -0.79 9.54
C LEU A 752 -10.29 0.11 8.73
N LYS A 753 -11.11 -0.47 7.89
CA LYS A 753 -12.15 0.22 7.15
C LYS A 753 -13.50 -0.18 7.72
N ILE A 754 -14.30 0.81 8.13
CA ILE A 754 -15.66 0.63 8.62
C ILE A 754 -16.59 1.33 7.64
N GLY A 755 -17.68 0.69 7.28
CA GLY A 755 -18.65 1.22 6.33
C GLY A 755 -20.09 0.93 6.71
N ILE A 756 -21.00 1.77 6.18
CA ILE A 756 -22.45 1.60 6.24
C ILE A 756 -22.95 1.62 4.80
N TYR A 757 -23.77 0.64 4.45
CA TYR A 757 -24.21 0.41 3.08
C TYR A 757 -25.72 0.23 3.01
N LEU A 758 -26.32 0.84 2.02
CA LEU A 758 -27.69 0.66 1.66
C LEU A 758 -27.75 -0.18 0.38
N VAL A 759 -28.45 -1.30 0.42
CA VAL A 759 -28.53 -2.27 -0.66
C VAL A 759 -29.98 -2.42 -1.10
N ALA A 760 -30.22 -2.29 -2.39
CA ALA A 760 -31.51 -2.58 -3.02
C ALA A 760 -31.31 -3.70 -4.05
N SER A 761 -32.27 -4.61 -4.17
CA SER A 761 -32.24 -5.67 -5.16
C SER A 761 -33.61 -5.88 -5.81
N ALA A 762 -33.57 -6.46 -7.01
CA ALA A 762 -34.73 -6.89 -7.75
C ALA A 762 -34.49 -8.27 -8.36
N ALA A 763 -35.50 -9.11 -8.33
CA ALA A 763 -35.47 -10.43 -8.95
C ALA A 763 -36.83 -10.71 -9.61
N ASN A 764 -36.82 -11.53 -10.63
CA ASN A 764 -38.06 -11.99 -11.28
C ASN A 764 -38.91 -12.92 -10.41
N LYS A 765 -38.36 -13.46 -9.32
CA LYS A 765 -39.05 -14.39 -8.43
C LYS A 765 -39.32 -13.85 -7.03
N ASN A 766 -38.47 -12.95 -6.52
CA ASN A 766 -38.62 -12.35 -5.18
C ASN A 766 -38.04 -10.94 -5.20
N ASN A 767 -38.77 -9.99 -4.64
CA ASN A 767 -38.29 -8.63 -4.41
C ASN A 767 -37.75 -8.57 -2.98
N SER A 768 -36.48 -8.42 -2.84
CA SER A 768 -35.84 -8.17 -1.54
C SER A 768 -36.01 -6.70 -1.15
N PRO A 769 -36.46 -6.40 0.08
CA PRO A 769 -36.58 -5.03 0.53
C PRO A 769 -35.20 -4.37 0.62
N LEU A 770 -35.21 -3.04 0.71
CA LEU A 770 -34.04 -2.25 1.01
C LEU A 770 -33.37 -2.72 2.30
N LYS A 771 -32.08 -3.03 2.26
CA LYS A 771 -31.31 -3.55 3.41
C LYS A 771 -30.21 -2.58 3.80
N LEU A 772 -30.10 -2.34 5.12
CA LEU A 772 -28.96 -1.63 5.70
C LEU A 772 -27.90 -2.65 6.16
N LYS A 773 -26.66 -2.44 5.79
CA LYS A 773 -25.56 -3.34 6.14
C LYS A 773 -24.35 -2.59 6.70
N PHE A 774 -23.58 -3.27 7.53
CA PHE A 774 -22.36 -2.75 8.13
C PHE A 774 -21.15 -3.50 7.57
N GLY A 775 -20.10 -2.77 7.21
CA GLY A 775 -18.85 -3.36 6.71
C GLY A 775 -17.71 -3.13 7.66
N ILE A 776 -16.93 -4.18 7.90
CA ILE A 776 -15.67 -4.11 8.63
C ILE A 776 -14.64 -4.89 7.82
N THR A 777 -13.59 -4.21 7.36
CA THR A 777 -12.52 -4.84 6.59
C THR A 777 -11.17 -4.37 7.08
N THR A 778 -10.17 -5.25 7.01
CA THR A 778 -8.80 -4.95 7.40
C THR A 778 -7.90 -4.93 6.17
N TRP A 779 -6.87 -4.06 6.20
CA TRP A 779 -5.88 -3.99 5.13
C TRP A 779 -4.83 -5.09 5.31
N ASP A 780 -4.68 -5.94 4.29
CA ASP A 780 -3.58 -6.89 4.21
C ASP A 780 -2.42 -6.23 3.45
N ARG A 781 -1.38 -5.81 4.19
CA ARG A 781 -0.20 -5.16 3.63
C ARG A 781 0.55 -6.07 2.64
N PHE A 782 0.62 -7.36 2.92
CA PHE A 782 1.37 -8.31 2.09
C PHE A 782 0.69 -8.56 0.74
N LYS A 783 -0.62 -8.54 0.71
CA LYS A 783 -1.42 -8.72 -0.50
C LYS A 783 -1.85 -7.40 -1.15
N ASN A 784 -1.54 -6.28 -0.50
CA ASN A 784 -1.93 -4.93 -0.91
C ASN A 784 -3.44 -4.81 -1.24
N LYS A 785 -4.27 -5.41 -0.41
CA LYS A 785 -5.74 -5.41 -0.57
C LYS A 785 -6.49 -5.45 0.76
N TRP A 786 -7.74 -5.03 0.71
CA TRP A 786 -8.69 -5.16 1.82
C TRP A 786 -9.18 -6.60 1.95
N LYS A 787 -9.31 -7.07 3.21
CA LYS A 787 -9.86 -8.37 3.58
C LYS A 787 -11.13 -8.20 4.36
#